data_0dbfa9b1f43db1cd191d07aca752312e
#
_entry.id   0dbfa9b1f43db1cd191d07aca752312e
#
_cell.length_a   1.000
_cell.length_b   1.000
_cell.length_c   1.000
_cell.angle_alpha   90.00
_cell.angle_beta   90.00
_cell.angle_gamma   90.00
#
_symmetry.space_group_name_H-M   'P 1'
#
loop_
_entity.id
_entity.type
_entity.pdbx_description
1 polymer ?
#
loop_
_entity_poly.entity_id
_entity_poly.type
_entity_poly.pdbx_seq_one_letter_code
_entity_poly.pdbx_strand_id
1 'polypeptide(L)'
;MKNFVIIAHGLDFFFIFCHTELVESKWLKIKGFLVGPEHNEKGQLIKNVFLDAVPVARFNIDDNAERRLTAIDLVERGLCNITTAGEICGFHRNTVSQLIKTKRFLGVEAIVREGRGRKSPIKYIDEIQTHIRGFLDSQPEMCDQDIAEQAGKNLAMDISRSAVARIRIGNNPPGPKLPTQKEIMDMSKVVESIEKEFSAEKQLQFNFERDPELEEKKEELSQSQLPEPKTKREGRFIEALKQGVQSPFSGELMHNLFLQEIGFEELVSRYPVGVGATHQPVDVLGTIFHSINLGYPSIESLKLSNSSDLGALMGQTRAPNKETLRNHLANLGSQGKSAELIEDVARRLLDRCRIDPEVFFIDGHFLPYYGLHVVAKGYYTVRRMAMKGNEIYAVTDLNGRPLFFLTESCEIDFRPMILRSAELLVELGIARPTLVFDRGGHGIHFFKQLNPTADFVTWSKYFHGAKYEGLDEKKDFSACLLIEGKQLLVTEEIRIVRESIQTARKEGRDEPACMELRLVVMRDKKTGKHVGIYTNNMTKPAHDIAWYMCQRWGKSENFFKETMAWFNLDYHPGYDIKELEQQPLVDNPDIPLVRKGIRGLKNDIDNLQVQIDLARYKLTQRKDKRLENKISRLEKEQAEKEAELDLFKAKLMELPDKISILDKLKGRPMSRTDLEKKKLYDLMQCLAFHSRERLVEIFRECYDDPRDIKQILGMITRKSGYLQLIGDTLVVILDRIDNRKHHMAADKFCKLLNQIGICLVGRLDLKLSFHLSKLNRHGQYDPKSCARF
;
A
#
# COMPACT_ATOMS: atom_id res chain seq x y z
N MET A 1 -29.42 10.94 43.63
CA MET A 1 -30.36 10.26 42.75
C MET A 1 -31.35 11.31 42.25
N LYS A 2 -31.20 11.78 41.02
CA LYS A 2 -32.18 12.68 40.39
C LYS A 2 -32.89 11.88 39.31
N ASN A 3 -34.19 11.84 39.38
CA ASN A 3 -35.09 11.02 38.58
C ASN A 3 -35.09 11.50 37.13
N PHE A 4 -34.75 10.59 36.20
CA PHE A 4 -34.96 10.80 34.77
C PHE A 4 -36.31 10.17 34.40
N VAL A 5 -37.18 10.92 33.78
CA VAL A 5 -38.38 10.40 33.13
C VAL A 5 -38.15 10.44 31.62
N ILE A 6 -38.17 9.27 30.99
CA ILE A 6 -38.12 9.11 29.53
C ILE A 6 -39.56 8.95 29.05
N ILE A 7 -40.02 9.89 28.24
CA ILE A 7 -41.29 9.73 27.50
C ILE A 7 -40.91 9.50 26.02
N ALA A 8 -41.19 8.30 25.54
CA ALA A 8 -41.02 7.97 24.12
C ALA A 8 -42.34 8.16 23.37
N HIS A 9 -42.37 9.09 22.44
CA HIS A 9 -43.37 9.16 21.38
C HIS A 9 -42.68 9.50 20.06
N GLY A 10 -42.72 8.53 19.17
CA GLY A 10 -42.52 8.61 17.69
C GLY A 10 -41.36 9.49 17.19
N LEU A 11 -40.29 8.88 16.79
CA LEU A 11 -39.22 9.34 15.84
C LEU A 11 -38.42 10.62 16.12
N ASP A 12 -38.74 11.40 17.15
CA ASP A 12 -37.92 12.53 17.61
C ASP A 12 -37.79 12.52 19.15
N PHE A 13 -36.56 12.32 19.64
CA PHE A 13 -36.28 12.37 21.10
C PHE A 13 -36.09 13.82 21.51
N PHE A 14 -37.05 14.38 22.26
CA PHE A 14 -36.90 15.63 22.98
C PHE A 14 -36.53 15.38 24.43
N PHE A 15 -35.41 15.93 24.89
CA PHE A 15 -35.07 15.98 26.31
C PHE A 15 -35.68 17.24 26.94
N ILE A 16 -36.58 17.07 27.94
CA ILE A 16 -37.06 18.17 28.75
C ILE A 16 -36.21 18.24 30.00
N PHE A 17 -35.49 19.33 30.18
CA PHE A 17 -34.79 19.67 31.43
C PHE A 17 -35.70 20.45 32.37
N CYS A 18 -35.89 19.98 33.59
CA CYS A 18 -36.43 20.80 34.69
C CYS A 18 -35.31 21.68 35.27
N HIS A 19 -35.57 22.94 35.29
CA HIS A 19 -34.67 24.02 35.72
C HIS A 19 -34.27 23.91 37.19
N THR A 20 -32.96 23.91 37.46
CA THR A 20 -32.30 24.67 38.52
C THR A 20 -30.82 24.83 38.16
N GLU A 21 -30.39 26.06 37.99
CA GLU A 21 -29.06 26.61 37.84
C GLU A 21 -28.31 26.33 36.50
N LEU A 22 -28.20 27.41 35.73
CA LEU A 22 -27.47 27.58 34.51
C LEU A 22 -25.95 27.41 34.72
N VAL A 23 -25.41 26.30 34.25
CA VAL A 23 -24.08 26.26 33.69
C VAL A 23 -24.26 25.73 32.27
N GLU A 24 -23.94 26.54 31.26
CA GLU A 24 -24.05 26.17 29.81
C GLU A 24 -23.15 24.99 29.48
N SER A 25 -23.65 23.76 29.65
CA SER A 25 -22.99 22.55 29.20
C SER A 25 -23.36 22.29 27.73
N LYS A 26 -22.48 22.65 26.82
CA LYS A 26 -22.68 22.43 25.37
C LYS A 26 -22.54 20.93 25.03
N TRP A 27 -23.66 20.24 24.89
CA TRP A 27 -23.71 18.92 24.30
C TRP A 27 -23.49 18.99 22.76
N LEU A 28 -22.63 18.15 22.23
CA LEU A 28 -22.30 18.11 20.81
C LEU A 28 -22.84 16.81 20.19
N LYS A 29 -23.54 16.93 19.07
CA LYS A 29 -23.95 15.76 18.27
C LYS A 29 -22.92 15.53 17.17
N ILE A 30 -22.20 14.37 17.21
CA ILE A 30 -21.17 14.00 16.26
C ILE A 30 -21.57 12.68 15.59
N LYS A 31 -22.11 12.73 14.37
CA LYS A 31 -22.42 11.55 13.54
C LYS A 31 -23.16 10.41 14.29
N GLY A 32 -24.24 10.75 15.00
CA GLY A 32 -25.04 9.78 15.78
C GLY A 32 -24.63 9.68 17.26
N PHE A 33 -23.43 10.20 17.62
CA PHE A 33 -23.00 10.25 19.03
C PHE A 33 -23.44 11.56 19.68
N LEU A 34 -23.86 11.45 20.94
CA LEU A 34 -24.09 12.58 21.81
C LEU A 34 -22.90 12.67 22.79
N VAL A 35 -22.14 13.77 22.73
CA VAL A 35 -20.93 13.97 23.53
C VAL A 35 -21.12 15.19 24.43
N GLY A 36 -21.07 15.02 25.74
CA GLY A 36 -21.27 16.08 26.69
C GLY A 36 -20.26 16.11 27.82
N PRO A 37 -19.92 17.31 28.33
CA PRO A 37 -19.03 17.48 29.46
C PRO A 37 -19.75 17.21 30.79
N GLU A 38 -19.00 16.64 31.74
CA GLU A 38 -19.39 16.46 33.14
C GLU A 38 -18.16 16.77 34.01
N HIS A 39 -18.37 17.32 35.20
CA HIS A 39 -17.29 17.43 36.18
C HIS A 39 -17.37 16.28 37.18
N ASN A 40 -16.26 15.61 37.42
CA ASN A 40 -16.19 14.59 38.45
C ASN A 40 -16.11 15.24 39.85
N GLU A 41 -16.17 14.41 40.91
CA GLU A 41 -16.10 14.85 42.32
C GLU A 41 -14.81 15.66 42.66
N LYS A 42 -13.76 15.53 41.80
CA LYS A 42 -12.48 16.25 41.93
C LYS A 42 -12.43 17.51 41.04
N GLY A 43 -13.55 17.89 40.41
CA GLY A 43 -13.63 19.07 39.55
C GLY A 43 -12.96 18.92 38.18
N GLN A 44 -12.54 17.73 37.80
CA GLN A 44 -11.94 17.48 36.50
C GLN A 44 -13.03 17.32 35.41
N LEU A 45 -12.75 17.87 34.22
CA LEU A 45 -13.69 17.85 33.09
C LEU A 45 -13.63 16.50 32.37
N ILE A 46 -14.72 15.76 32.45
CA ILE A 46 -14.90 14.46 31.82
C ILE A 46 -15.84 14.58 30.62
N LYS A 47 -15.55 13.89 29.52
CA LYS A 47 -16.50 13.71 28.42
C LYS A 47 -17.19 12.36 28.52
N ASN A 48 -18.52 12.39 28.50
CA ASN A 48 -19.36 11.22 28.34
C ASN A 48 -19.80 11.11 26.87
N VAL A 49 -19.72 9.93 26.31
CA VAL A 49 -20.07 9.61 24.91
C VAL A 49 -21.20 8.61 24.90
N PHE A 50 -22.31 8.95 24.27
CA PHE A 50 -23.49 8.10 24.12
C PHE A 50 -23.74 7.80 22.64
N LEU A 51 -24.18 6.58 22.36
CA LEU A 51 -24.69 6.15 21.06
C LEU A 51 -26.10 5.59 21.31
N ASP A 52 -27.12 6.14 20.63
CA ASP A 52 -28.54 5.76 20.81
C ASP A 52 -28.96 5.68 22.28
N ALA A 53 -28.62 6.73 23.06
CA ALA A 53 -28.85 6.83 24.49
C ALA A 53 -28.10 5.83 25.41
N VAL A 54 -27.24 4.98 24.84
CA VAL A 54 -26.39 4.04 25.59
C VAL A 54 -25.02 4.68 25.84
N PRO A 55 -24.48 4.74 27.08
CA PRO A 55 -23.12 5.23 27.33
C PRO A 55 -22.10 4.25 26.77
N VAL A 56 -21.29 4.70 25.83
CA VAL A 56 -20.30 3.85 25.12
C VAL A 56 -18.87 4.17 25.52
N ALA A 57 -18.57 5.38 25.97
CA ALA A 57 -17.25 5.75 26.45
C ALA A 57 -17.32 6.95 27.45
N ARG A 58 -16.28 7.04 28.29
CA ARG A 58 -16.07 8.14 29.24
C ARG A 58 -14.57 8.38 29.37
N PHE A 59 -14.11 9.64 29.30
CA PHE A 59 -12.70 9.95 29.41
C PHE A 59 -12.45 11.39 29.92
N ASN A 60 -11.33 11.57 30.62
CA ASN A 60 -10.86 12.88 31.06
C ASN A 60 -10.23 13.63 29.86
N ILE A 61 -10.66 14.89 29.62
CA ILE A 61 -10.18 15.70 28.51
C ILE A 61 -8.69 16.05 28.65
N ASP A 62 -8.23 16.23 29.90
CA ASP A 62 -6.84 16.60 30.19
C ASP A 62 -5.90 15.38 30.23
N ASP A 63 -6.44 14.16 30.29
CA ASP A 63 -5.65 12.93 30.23
C ASP A 63 -5.48 12.45 28.77
N ASN A 64 -4.29 12.73 28.22
CA ASN A 64 -3.95 12.31 26.86
C ASN A 64 -3.91 10.79 26.67
N ALA A 65 -3.59 10.01 27.70
CA ALA A 65 -3.54 8.56 27.63
C ALA A 65 -4.96 7.99 27.55
N GLU A 66 -5.88 8.44 28.40
CA GLU A 66 -7.31 8.05 28.34
C GLU A 66 -7.94 8.44 26.99
N ARG A 67 -7.70 9.64 26.50
CA ARG A 67 -8.20 10.11 25.19
C ARG A 67 -7.72 9.23 24.04
N ARG A 68 -6.43 8.83 24.05
CA ARG A 68 -5.84 7.97 23.01
C ARG A 68 -6.42 6.56 23.07
N LEU A 69 -6.55 6.00 24.26
CA LEU A 69 -7.13 4.67 24.46
C LEU A 69 -8.62 4.65 24.07
N THR A 70 -9.38 5.68 24.43
CA THR A 70 -10.79 5.82 24.05
C THR A 70 -10.95 5.94 22.53
N ALA A 71 -10.11 6.73 21.86
CA ALA A 71 -10.16 6.84 20.40
C ALA A 71 -9.90 5.50 19.69
N ILE A 72 -8.99 4.70 20.22
CA ILE A 72 -8.71 3.36 19.71
C ILE A 72 -9.87 2.42 20.00
N ASP A 73 -10.40 2.41 21.24
CA ASP A 73 -11.47 1.52 21.68
C ASP A 73 -12.75 1.72 20.87
N LEU A 74 -13.15 2.97 20.61
CA LEU A 74 -14.31 3.29 19.79
C LEU A 74 -14.21 2.71 18.37
N VAL A 75 -13.00 2.70 17.78
CA VAL A 75 -12.77 2.14 16.45
C VAL A 75 -12.67 0.62 16.48
N GLU A 76 -11.95 0.04 17.44
CA GLU A 76 -11.76 -1.41 17.54
C GLU A 76 -13.04 -2.17 17.90
N ARG A 77 -13.92 -1.54 18.67
CA ARG A 77 -15.28 -2.07 18.95
C ARG A 77 -16.24 -1.91 17.78
N GLY A 78 -15.80 -1.28 16.69
CA GLY A 78 -16.63 -1.05 15.50
C GLY A 78 -17.75 -0.03 15.71
N LEU A 79 -17.70 0.80 16.77
CA LEU A 79 -18.73 1.78 17.08
C LEU A 79 -18.69 2.96 16.12
N CYS A 80 -17.51 3.35 15.66
CA CYS A 80 -17.36 4.40 14.67
C CYS A 80 -16.08 4.26 13.82
N ASN A 81 -15.96 5.04 12.75
CA ASN A 81 -14.77 5.10 11.95
C ASN A 81 -13.69 6.02 12.58
N ILE A 82 -12.46 5.94 12.05
CA ILE A 82 -11.27 6.69 12.53
C ILE A 82 -11.51 8.21 12.57
N THR A 83 -12.26 8.75 11.62
CA THR A 83 -12.55 10.20 11.55
C THR A 83 -13.47 10.61 12.69
N THR A 84 -14.53 9.86 12.93
CA THR A 84 -15.50 10.14 13.99
C THR A 84 -14.88 9.95 15.38
N ALA A 85 -14.06 8.91 15.60
CA ALA A 85 -13.31 8.74 16.84
C ALA A 85 -12.35 9.92 17.10
N GLY A 86 -11.71 10.43 16.04
CA GLY A 86 -10.88 11.63 16.12
C GLY A 86 -11.67 12.86 16.53
N GLU A 87 -12.85 13.11 15.94
CA GLU A 87 -13.74 14.22 16.27
C GLU A 87 -14.23 14.15 17.73
N ILE A 88 -14.59 12.97 18.22
CA ILE A 88 -15.05 12.74 19.61
C ILE A 88 -13.92 13.01 20.61
N CYS A 89 -12.73 12.46 20.37
CA CYS A 89 -11.59 12.54 21.29
C CYS A 89 -10.68 13.76 21.05
N GLY A 90 -10.97 14.60 20.07
CA GLY A 90 -10.18 15.80 19.76
C GLY A 90 -8.83 15.49 19.11
N PHE A 91 -8.76 14.50 18.22
CA PHE A 91 -7.58 14.13 17.44
C PHE A 91 -7.83 14.24 15.94
N HIS A 92 -6.79 14.55 15.17
CA HIS A 92 -6.87 14.43 13.74
C HIS A 92 -6.93 12.93 13.34
N ARG A 93 -7.68 12.59 12.26
CA ARG A 93 -7.84 11.21 11.78
C ARG A 93 -6.51 10.44 11.62
N ASN A 94 -5.46 11.14 11.15
CA ASN A 94 -4.14 10.52 10.97
C ASN A 94 -3.50 10.14 12.30
N THR A 95 -3.75 10.91 13.36
CA THR A 95 -3.29 10.60 14.72
C THR A 95 -3.95 9.33 15.22
N VAL A 96 -5.28 9.17 15.08
CA VAL A 96 -5.99 7.96 15.49
C VAL A 96 -5.49 6.75 14.70
N SER A 97 -5.29 6.88 13.38
CA SER A 97 -4.71 5.82 12.55
C SER A 97 -3.31 5.40 13.02
N GLN A 98 -2.46 6.37 13.38
CA GLN A 98 -1.12 6.08 13.94
C GLN A 98 -1.21 5.41 15.32
N LEU A 99 -2.11 5.84 16.20
CA LEU A 99 -2.32 5.24 17.51
C LEU A 99 -2.73 3.77 17.40
N ILE A 100 -3.66 3.45 16.49
CA ILE A 100 -4.08 2.06 16.23
C ILE A 100 -2.89 1.21 15.74
N LYS A 101 -2.08 1.75 14.81
CA LYS A 101 -0.86 1.08 14.34
C LYS A 101 0.13 0.89 15.48
N THR A 102 0.37 1.91 16.29
CA THR A 102 1.29 1.85 17.44
C THR A 102 0.84 0.79 18.45
N LYS A 103 -0.48 0.73 18.76
CA LYS A 103 -1.02 -0.31 19.65
C LYS A 103 -0.78 -1.72 19.10
N ARG A 104 -1.02 -1.93 17.80
CA ARG A 104 -0.84 -3.24 17.14
C ARG A 104 0.62 -3.71 17.14
N PHE A 105 1.57 -2.79 16.96
CA PHE A 105 2.99 -3.14 16.81
C PHE A 105 3.79 -3.08 18.12
N LEU A 106 3.43 -2.21 19.05
CA LEU A 106 4.21 -1.91 20.26
C LEU A 106 3.41 -2.12 21.56
N GLY A 107 2.15 -2.56 21.47
CA GLY A 107 1.28 -2.79 22.61
C GLY A 107 0.66 -1.52 23.23
N VAL A 108 -0.18 -1.74 24.24
CA VAL A 108 -0.94 -0.66 24.93
C VAL A 108 0.01 0.28 25.69
N GLU A 109 1.10 -0.23 26.22
CA GLU A 109 2.08 0.57 26.98
C GLU A 109 2.69 1.71 26.15
N ALA A 110 2.88 1.51 24.84
CA ALA A 110 3.40 2.54 23.95
C ALA A 110 2.40 3.70 23.73
N ILE A 111 1.11 3.47 23.98
CA ILE A 111 0.05 4.47 23.86
C ILE A 111 -0.01 5.32 25.13
N VAL A 112 0.16 4.69 26.30
CA VAL A 112 0.07 5.35 27.61
C VAL A 112 1.29 6.22 27.92
N ARG A 113 2.48 5.83 27.47
CA ARG A 113 3.70 6.62 27.65
C ARG A 113 3.61 7.96 26.93
N GLU A 114 3.71 9.05 27.66
CA GLU A 114 3.87 10.38 27.09
C GLU A 114 5.24 10.55 26.45
N GLY A 115 5.33 10.23 25.16
CA GLY A 115 6.51 10.49 24.36
C GLY A 115 6.56 11.95 23.90
N ARG A 116 6.76 12.91 24.79
CA ARG A 116 7.14 14.27 24.39
C ARG A 116 8.64 14.28 24.07
N GLY A 117 8.96 14.33 22.78
CA GLY A 117 10.33 14.45 22.28
C GLY A 117 10.70 13.41 21.23
N ARG A 118 11.66 13.72 20.36
CA ARG A 118 12.27 12.78 19.42
C ARG A 118 12.84 11.60 20.20
N LYS A 119 12.49 10.37 19.83
CA LYS A 119 12.90 9.13 20.48
C LYS A 119 14.40 8.82 20.39
N SER A 120 15.13 9.51 19.52
CA SER A 120 16.60 9.56 19.50
C SER A 120 17.03 10.89 18.87
N PRO A 121 17.94 11.63 19.48
CA PRO A 121 18.52 12.80 18.85
C PRO A 121 19.43 12.33 17.73
N ILE A 122 19.11 12.67 16.46
CA ILE A 122 19.93 12.38 15.27
C ILE A 122 21.36 12.95 15.42
N LYS A 123 21.61 13.82 16.39
CA LYS A 123 22.88 14.50 16.68
C LYS A 123 23.71 13.91 17.84
N TYR A 124 23.33 12.78 18.41
CA TYR A 124 24.09 12.13 19.50
C TYR A 124 24.53 10.74 19.12
N ILE A 125 25.45 10.69 18.17
CA ILE A 125 26.28 9.51 17.91
C ILE A 125 27.31 9.45 19.04
N ASP A 126 27.67 8.27 19.51
CA ASP A 126 28.66 8.07 20.60
C ASP A 126 29.98 8.84 20.36
N GLU A 127 30.38 9.00 19.09
CA GLU A 127 31.52 9.82 18.66
C GLU A 127 31.40 11.29 19.07
N ILE A 128 30.22 11.89 18.93
CA ILE A 128 29.99 13.33 19.30
C ILE A 128 30.06 13.48 20.80
N GLN A 129 29.47 12.54 21.56
CA GLN A 129 29.53 12.57 23.02
C GLN A 129 30.96 12.39 23.53
N THR A 130 31.71 11.45 22.96
CA THR A 130 33.10 11.20 23.29
C THR A 130 33.97 12.41 23.00
N HIS A 131 33.75 13.07 21.85
CA HIS A 131 34.49 14.25 21.46
C HIS A 131 34.22 15.45 22.37
N ILE A 132 32.94 15.72 22.69
CA ILE A 132 32.57 16.79 23.64
C ILE A 132 33.09 16.50 25.04
N ARG A 133 33.06 15.25 25.54
CA ARG A 133 33.63 14.87 26.81
C ARG A 133 35.15 15.07 26.84
N GLY A 134 35.84 14.74 25.75
CA GLY A 134 37.27 15.02 25.61
C GLY A 134 37.63 16.50 25.78
N PHE A 135 36.80 17.44 25.26
CA PHE A 135 36.95 18.87 25.52
C PHE A 135 36.66 19.25 26.97
N LEU A 136 35.59 18.69 27.56
CA LEU A 136 35.20 18.95 28.93
C LEU A 136 36.26 18.46 29.94
N ASP A 137 36.95 17.35 29.68
CA ASP A 137 37.97 16.76 30.49
C ASP A 137 39.33 17.50 30.36
N SER A 138 39.67 17.95 29.12
CA SER A 138 40.92 18.64 28.83
C SER A 138 40.93 20.13 29.17
N GLN A 139 39.75 20.79 29.05
CA GLN A 139 39.58 22.21 29.27
C GLN A 139 38.27 22.51 30.00
N PRO A 140 38.18 22.20 31.31
CA PRO A 140 36.91 22.32 32.08
C PRO A 140 36.35 23.75 32.18
N GLU A 141 37.18 24.77 32.05
CA GLU A 141 36.81 26.17 32.12
C GLU A 141 36.26 26.73 30.77
N MET A 142 36.35 25.99 29.66
CA MET A 142 35.85 26.42 28.38
C MET A 142 34.31 26.54 28.37
N CYS A 143 33.79 27.62 27.80
CA CYS A 143 32.35 27.84 27.78
C CYS A 143 31.67 26.89 26.79
N ASP A 144 30.38 26.53 27.03
CA ASP A 144 29.63 25.59 26.22
C ASP A 144 29.48 26.01 24.75
N GLN A 145 29.53 27.33 24.47
CA GLN A 145 29.48 27.89 23.13
C GLN A 145 30.77 27.59 22.34
N ASP A 146 31.92 27.76 22.99
CA ASP A 146 33.22 27.55 22.37
C ASP A 146 33.47 26.05 22.12
N ILE A 147 33.04 25.19 23.05
CA ILE A 147 33.10 23.75 22.87
C ILE A 147 32.20 23.33 21.72
N ALA A 148 31.00 23.90 21.59
CA ALA A 148 30.07 23.59 20.50
C ALA A 148 30.66 23.97 19.12
N GLU A 149 31.32 25.14 19.03
CA GLU A 149 31.97 25.61 17.80
C GLU A 149 33.21 24.80 17.43
N GLN A 150 34.07 24.46 18.39
CA GLN A 150 35.27 23.64 18.14
C GLN A 150 34.93 22.21 17.80
N ALA A 151 34.03 21.59 18.55
CA ALA A 151 33.55 20.25 18.24
C ALA A 151 32.80 20.21 16.91
N GLY A 152 32.05 21.27 16.59
CA GLY A 152 31.38 21.41 15.31
C GLY A 152 32.33 21.52 14.14
N LYS A 153 33.44 22.27 14.29
CA LYS A 153 34.51 22.38 13.28
C LYS A 153 35.22 21.03 13.07
N ASN A 154 35.55 20.32 14.16
CA ASN A 154 36.29 19.07 14.10
C ASN A 154 35.48 17.93 13.47
N LEU A 155 34.15 17.93 13.70
CA LEU A 155 33.24 16.90 13.20
C LEU A 155 32.49 17.30 11.92
N ALA A 156 32.77 18.50 11.37
CA ALA A 156 32.08 19.09 10.22
C ALA A 156 30.53 19.10 10.39
N MET A 157 30.04 19.38 11.60
CA MET A 157 28.62 19.35 11.99
C MET A 157 28.24 20.58 12.79
N ASP A 158 26.97 20.98 12.67
CA ASP A 158 26.41 22.05 13.54
C ASP A 158 26.00 21.47 14.89
N ILE A 159 26.77 21.78 15.96
CA ILE A 159 26.53 21.37 17.35
C ILE A 159 26.02 22.58 18.15
N SER A 160 24.86 22.43 18.79
CA SER A 160 24.28 23.53 19.56
C SER A 160 24.87 23.61 20.98
N ARG A 161 25.01 24.82 21.52
CA ARG A 161 25.39 25.09 22.92
C ARG A 161 24.57 24.25 23.92
N SER A 162 23.26 24.11 23.66
CA SER A 162 22.37 23.31 24.53
C SER A 162 22.70 21.81 24.53
N ALA A 163 23.36 21.31 23.49
CA ALA A 163 23.83 19.93 23.42
C ALA A 163 25.04 19.71 24.35
N VAL A 164 25.99 20.64 24.32
CA VAL A 164 27.17 20.61 25.20
C VAL A 164 26.78 20.78 26.68
N ALA A 165 25.89 21.74 27.00
CA ALA A 165 25.37 21.93 28.35
C ALA A 165 24.74 20.67 28.95
N ARG A 166 23.98 19.89 28.14
CA ARG A 166 23.36 18.62 28.59
C ARG A 166 24.42 17.55 28.87
N ILE A 167 25.47 17.46 28.06
CA ILE A 167 26.55 16.51 28.28
C ILE A 167 27.38 16.89 29.50
N ARG A 168 27.63 18.20 29.76
CA ARG A 168 28.32 18.72 30.95
C ARG A 168 27.54 18.40 32.24
N ILE A 169 26.21 18.53 32.25
CA ILE A 169 25.36 18.28 33.42
C ILE A 169 25.15 16.79 33.69
N GLY A 170 25.63 15.88 32.80
CA GLY A 170 25.45 14.44 32.95
C GLY A 170 24.00 13.98 32.70
N ASN A 171 23.12 14.86 32.26
CA ASN A 171 21.76 14.50 31.83
C ASN A 171 21.76 13.88 30.43
N ASN A 172 22.37 12.69 30.34
CA ASN A 172 21.96 11.76 29.31
C ASN A 172 20.49 11.41 29.57
N PRO A 173 19.58 11.44 28.54
CA PRO A 173 18.33 10.71 28.69
C PRO A 173 18.72 9.29 29.15
N PRO A 174 18.06 8.72 30.17
CA PRO A 174 18.40 7.39 30.63
C PRO A 174 18.28 6.46 29.41
N GLY A 175 19.41 5.97 28.92
CA GLY A 175 19.44 4.74 28.18
C GLY A 175 18.72 3.70 29.03
N PRO A 176 18.12 2.65 28.47
CA PRO A 176 17.53 1.59 29.27
C PRO A 176 18.60 1.21 30.30
N LYS A 177 18.30 1.47 31.59
CA LYS A 177 19.20 1.02 32.66
C LYS A 177 19.38 -0.46 32.43
N LEU A 178 20.62 -0.89 32.18
CA LEU A 178 20.95 -2.30 32.25
C LEU A 178 20.60 -2.73 33.67
N PRO A 179 19.80 -3.80 33.83
CA PRO A 179 19.41 -4.29 35.15
C PRO A 179 20.67 -4.59 35.95
N THR A 180 20.68 -4.22 37.23
CA THR A 180 21.76 -4.52 38.13
C THR A 180 21.91 -6.04 38.29
N GLN A 181 23.08 -6.54 38.64
CA GLN A 181 23.32 -7.99 38.85
C GLN A 181 22.26 -8.63 39.77
N LYS A 182 21.73 -7.87 40.74
CA LYS A 182 20.67 -8.33 41.63
C LYS A 182 19.32 -8.44 40.90
N GLU A 183 18.98 -7.46 40.03
CA GLU A 183 17.77 -7.51 39.18
C GLU A 183 17.87 -8.61 38.11
N ILE A 184 19.08 -8.90 37.62
CA ILE A 184 19.33 -10.03 36.71
C ILE A 184 19.13 -11.36 37.43
N MET A 185 19.58 -11.51 38.69
CA MET A 185 19.34 -12.72 39.49
C MET A 185 17.86 -12.88 39.88
N ASP A 186 17.15 -11.79 40.17
CA ASP A 186 15.72 -11.83 40.45
C ASP A 186 14.91 -12.09 39.17
N MET A 187 15.31 -11.54 38.02
CA MET A 187 14.73 -11.89 36.71
C MET A 187 15.01 -13.35 36.33
N SER A 188 16.20 -13.89 36.62
CA SER A 188 16.50 -15.31 36.37
C SER A 188 15.58 -16.22 37.15
N LYS A 189 15.25 -15.88 38.41
CA LYS A 189 14.30 -16.64 39.23
C LYS A 189 12.85 -16.53 38.71
N VAL A 190 12.46 -15.37 38.20
CA VAL A 190 11.15 -15.15 37.56
C VAL A 190 11.09 -15.91 36.24
N VAL A 191 12.18 -15.90 35.45
CA VAL A 191 12.26 -16.68 34.21
C VAL A 191 12.26 -18.18 34.52
N GLU A 192 12.95 -18.67 35.53
CA GLU A 192 12.87 -20.09 35.98
C GLU A 192 11.47 -20.46 36.49
N SER A 193 10.78 -19.57 37.18
CA SER A 193 9.39 -19.81 37.58
C SER A 193 8.42 -19.79 36.38
N ILE A 194 8.61 -18.87 35.45
CA ILE A 194 7.83 -18.80 34.18
C ILE A 194 8.19 -19.99 33.28
N GLU A 195 9.44 -20.42 33.21
CA GLU A 195 9.85 -21.64 32.49
C GLU A 195 9.31 -22.92 33.14
N LYS A 196 9.19 -22.96 34.47
CA LYS A 196 8.50 -24.05 35.18
C LYS A 196 7.00 -24.05 34.96
N GLU A 197 6.35 -22.88 34.98
CA GLU A 197 4.93 -22.76 34.61
C GLU A 197 4.72 -23.08 33.12
N PHE A 198 5.56 -22.55 32.21
CA PHE A 198 5.51 -22.90 30.79
C PHE A 198 5.88 -24.35 30.49
N SER A 199 6.78 -24.99 31.27
CA SER A 199 7.03 -26.43 31.10
C SER A 199 5.91 -27.28 31.68
N ALA A 200 5.22 -26.82 32.71
CA ALA A 200 3.98 -27.44 33.18
C ALA A 200 2.80 -27.25 32.20
N GLU A 201 2.68 -26.07 31.55
CA GLU A 201 1.72 -25.86 30.46
C GLU A 201 2.07 -26.60 29.18
N LYS A 202 3.37 -26.81 28.84
CA LYS A 202 3.78 -27.68 27.73
C LYS A 202 3.47 -29.14 27.94
N GLN A 203 3.19 -29.58 29.16
CA GLN A 203 2.68 -30.92 29.47
C GLN A 203 1.14 -31.00 29.46
N LEU A 204 0.43 -29.92 29.10
CA LEU A 204 -0.90 -30.06 28.55
C LEU A 204 -0.75 -30.73 27.17
N GLN A 205 -0.45 -32.03 27.18
CA GLN A 205 -0.83 -32.91 26.09
C GLN A 205 -2.29 -32.58 25.80
N PHE A 206 -2.56 -31.93 24.68
CA PHE A 206 -3.93 -31.84 24.16
C PHE A 206 -4.38 -33.28 24.05
N ASN A 207 -5.15 -33.76 25.02
CA ASN A 207 -5.76 -35.05 24.97
C ASN A 207 -6.86 -35.02 23.90
N PHE A 208 -6.47 -35.30 22.63
CA PHE A 208 -7.37 -35.51 21.50
C PHE A 208 -8.39 -36.64 21.78
N GLU A 209 -8.12 -37.50 22.75
CA GLU A 209 -8.97 -38.58 23.26
C GLU A 209 -10.35 -38.16 23.74
N ARG A 210 -10.71 -36.85 23.62
CA ARG A 210 -11.97 -36.30 24.10
C ARG A 210 -12.94 -35.75 23.05
N ASP A 211 -12.58 -35.79 21.75
CA ASP A 211 -13.51 -35.48 20.66
C ASP A 211 -13.92 -36.76 19.92
N PRO A 212 -15.14 -37.30 20.18
CA PRO A 212 -15.59 -38.56 19.61
C PRO A 212 -15.57 -38.57 18.06
N GLU A 213 -15.97 -37.47 17.42
CA GLU A 213 -15.97 -37.42 15.95
C GLU A 213 -14.56 -37.43 15.35
N LEU A 214 -13.57 -36.93 16.11
CA LEU A 214 -12.17 -36.92 15.68
C LEU A 214 -11.54 -38.32 15.89
N GLU A 215 -11.92 -39.01 16.94
CA GLU A 215 -11.45 -40.38 17.22
C GLU A 215 -11.92 -41.37 16.15
N GLU A 216 -13.21 -41.32 15.78
CA GLU A 216 -13.79 -42.15 14.72
C GLU A 216 -13.05 -41.93 13.37
N LYS A 217 -12.77 -40.68 13.03
CA LYS A 217 -11.98 -40.33 11.83
C LYS A 217 -10.51 -40.76 11.91
N LYS A 218 -9.88 -40.73 13.07
CA LYS A 218 -8.51 -41.22 13.25
C LYS A 218 -8.42 -42.73 12.98
N GLU A 219 -9.42 -43.53 13.41
CA GLU A 219 -9.47 -44.96 13.12
C GLU A 219 -9.59 -45.25 11.62
N GLU A 220 -10.47 -44.53 10.90
CA GLU A 220 -10.56 -44.60 9.45
C GLU A 220 -9.26 -44.24 8.74
N LEU A 221 -8.60 -43.17 9.12
CA LEU A 221 -7.35 -42.67 8.50
C LEU A 221 -6.13 -43.56 8.82
N SER A 222 -6.12 -44.27 9.94
CA SER A 222 -4.99 -45.11 10.37
C SER A 222 -4.77 -46.33 9.45
N GLN A 223 -5.72 -46.67 8.59
CA GLN A 223 -5.63 -47.77 7.62
C GLN A 223 -4.84 -47.42 6.35
N SER A 224 -4.58 -46.12 6.09
CA SER A 224 -3.80 -45.67 4.94
C SER A 224 -2.29 -45.84 5.15
N GLN A 225 -1.52 -46.15 4.10
CA GLN A 225 -0.06 -46.29 4.21
C GLN A 225 0.59 -44.93 4.38
N LEU A 226 1.54 -44.85 5.33
CA LEU A 226 2.38 -43.66 5.51
C LEU A 226 3.28 -43.45 4.28
N PRO A 227 3.40 -42.22 3.79
CA PRO A 227 4.29 -41.91 2.68
C PRO A 227 5.76 -42.12 3.07
N GLU A 228 6.55 -42.73 2.18
CA GLU A 228 7.98 -42.88 2.39
C GLU A 228 8.73 -41.55 2.24
N PRO A 229 9.65 -41.23 3.16
CA PRO A 229 10.40 -39.99 3.09
C PRO A 229 11.45 -40.05 1.96
N LYS A 230 11.39 -39.08 1.03
CA LYS A 230 12.35 -38.95 -0.08
C LYS A 230 13.71 -38.41 0.38
N THR A 231 13.74 -37.69 1.52
CA THR A 231 14.96 -37.10 2.08
C THR A 231 15.04 -37.28 3.61
N LYS A 232 16.24 -37.15 4.19
CA LYS A 232 16.41 -37.15 5.66
C LYS A 232 15.64 -36.01 6.35
N ARG A 233 15.41 -34.88 5.65
CA ARG A 233 14.63 -33.75 6.19
C ARG A 233 13.15 -34.08 6.23
N GLU A 234 12.64 -34.69 5.18
CA GLU A 234 11.25 -35.18 5.11
C GLU A 234 11.00 -36.22 6.18
N GLY A 235 11.93 -37.18 6.38
CA GLY A 235 11.82 -38.17 7.46
C GLY A 235 11.70 -37.54 8.84
N ARG A 236 12.47 -36.48 9.14
CA ARG A 236 12.34 -35.74 10.40
C ARG A 236 11.02 -34.98 10.53
N PHE A 237 10.53 -34.44 9.42
CA PHE A 237 9.24 -33.76 9.38
C PHE A 237 8.09 -34.74 9.65
N ILE A 238 8.09 -35.89 8.97
CA ILE A 238 7.08 -36.96 9.18
C ILE A 238 7.11 -37.43 10.63
N GLU A 239 8.30 -37.66 11.20
CA GLU A 239 8.43 -38.12 12.57
C GLU A 239 7.92 -37.10 13.59
N ALA A 240 8.20 -35.82 13.39
CA ALA A 240 7.66 -34.75 14.23
C ALA A 240 6.13 -34.69 14.14
N LEU A 241 5.57 -34.81 12.94
CA LEU A 241 4.12 -34.78 12.74
C LEU A 241 3.38 -36.01 13.32
N LYS A 242 4.01 -37.19 13.35
CA LYS A 242 3.43 -38.36 14.06
C LYS A 242 3.25 -38.09 15.55
N GLN A 243 4.21 -37.39 16.15
CA GLN A 243 4.14 -36.98 17.56
C GLN A 243 3.15 -35.84 17.79
N GLY A 244 2.84 -35.09 16.72
CA GLY A 244 2.01 -33.90 16.72
C GLY A 244 2.77 -32.62 17.03
N VAL A 245 2.46 -31.55 16.31
CA VAL A 245 3.15 -30.25 16.37
C VAL A 245 2.14 -29.11 16.51
N GLN A 246 2.34 -28.26 17.50
CA GLN A 246 1.60 -27.01 17.57
C GLN A 246 2.17 -26.03 16.55
N SER A 247 1.31 -25.38 15.76
CA SER A 247 1.72 -24.39 14.75
C SER A 247 0.91 -23.10 14.90
N PRO A 248 1.57 -21.93 14.93
CA PRO A 248 0.88 -20.65 14.95
C PRO A 248 0.20 -20.32 13.61
N PHE A 249 0.45 -21.10 12.55
CA PHE A 249 0.04 -20.83 11.18
C PHE A 249 -0.81 -21.96 10.56
N SER A 250 -1.46 -22.77 11.39
CA SER A 250 -2.21 -23.95 10.90
C SER A 250 -3.27 -23.60 9.87
N GLY A 251 -3.96 -22.47 10.02
CA GLY A 251 -4.97 -22.02 9.06
C GLY A 251 -4.41 -21.62 7.70
N GLU A 252 -3.14 -21.24 7.63
CA GLU A 252 -2.47 -20.88 6.36
C GLU A 252 -2.40 -22.07 5.39
N LEU A 253 -2.42 -23.30 5.89
CA LEU A 253 -2.46 -24.51 5.05
C LEU A 253 -3.69 -24.57 4.13
N MET A 254 -4.78 -23.84 4.41
CA MET A 254 -5.95 -23.75 3.52
C MET A 254 -5.62 -23.17 2.16
N HIS A 255 -4.59 -22.32 2.06
CA HIS A 255 -4.13 -21.75 0.79
C HIS A 255 -3.50 -22.78 -0.16
N ASN A 256 -3.18 -23.99 0.31
CA ASN A 256 -2.74 -25.10 -0.53
C ASN A 256 -3.80 -25.51 -1.59
N LEU A 257 -5.08 -25.27 -1.32
CA LEU A 257 -6.14 -25.47 -2.32
C LEU A 257 -5.80 -24.75 -3.63
N PHE A 258 -5.54 -23.47 -3.58
CA PHE A 258 -5.24 -22.68 -4.76
C PHE A 258 -3.90 -23.07 -5.40
N LEU A 259 -2.87 -23.32 -4.60
CA LEU A 259 -1.56 -23.76 -5.10
C LEU A 259 -1.66 -25.11 -5.84
N GLN A 260 -2.50 -26.01 -5.34
CA GLN A 260 -2.80 -27.28 -5.99
C GLN A 260 -3.59 -27.06 -7.29
N GLU A 261 -4.64 -26.23 -7.27
CA GLU A 261 -5.49 -25.93 -8.44
C GLU A 261 -4.69 -25.38 -9.61
N ILE A 262 -3.69 -24.51 -9.37
CA ILE A 262 -2.84 -23.96 -10.44
C ILE A 262 -1.65 -24.85 -10.81
N GLY A 263 -1.42 -25.96 -10.09
CA GLY A 263 -0.24 -26.82 -10.30
C GLY A 263 1.07 -26.11 -9.97
N PHE A 264 1.12 -25.41 -8.81
CA PHE A 264 2.24 -24.53 -8.43
C PHE A 264 3.59 -25.26 -8.43
N GLU A 265 3.67 -26.49 -7.91
CA GLU A 265 4.93 -27.25 -7.84
C GLU A 265 5.48 -27.54 -9.23
N GLU A 266 4.64 -28.01 -10.18
CA GLU A 266 5.02 -28.23 -11.56
C GLU A 266 5.47 -26.93 -12.25
N LEU A 267 4.73 -25.84 -12.01
CA LEU A 267 5.00 -24.54 -12.59
C LEU A 267 6.38 -24.02 -12.18
N VAL A 268 6.67 -23.97 -10.87
CA VAL A 268 7.92 -23.40 -10.35
C VAL A 268 9.14 -24.30 -10.56
N SER A 269 8.96 -25.62 -10.72
CA SER A 269 10.05 -26.57 -10.94
C SER A 269 10.78 -26.34 -12.27
N ARG A 270 10.16 -25.66 -13.22
CA ARG A 270 10.79 -25.24 -14.51
C ARG A 270 11.86 -24.17 -14.34
N TYR A 271 11.92 -23.53 -13.17
CA TYR A 271 12.82 -22.41 -12.86
C TYR A 271 13.79 -22.80 -11.73
N PRO A 272 14.84 -23.57 -12.05
CA PRO A 272 15.72 -24.16 -11.02
C PRO A 272 16.54 -23.11 -10.26
N VAL A 273 16.70 -23.33 -8.96
CA VAL A 273 17.44 -22.46 -8.03
C VAL A 273 18.92 -22.83 -7.91
N GLY A 274 19.58 -23.18 -8.99
CA GLY A 274 21.00 -23.49 -9.03
C GLY A 274 21.34 -24.94 -8.63
N VAL A 275 22.49 -25.40 -9.09
CA VAL A 275 22.98 -26.76 -8.83
C VAL A 275 23.42 -26.90 -7.38
N GLY A 276 22.98 -27.98 -6.70
CA GLY A 276 23.35 -28.27 -5.32
C GLY A 276 22.58 -27.44 -4.25
N ALA A 277 21.53 -26.71 -4.65
CA ALA A 277 20.67 -25.99 -3.70
C ALA A 277 19.99 -26.95 -2.72
N THR A 278 20.00 -26.60 -1.45
CA THR A 278 19.37 -27.38 -0.37
C THR A 278 17.83 -27.29 -0.40
N HIS A 279 17.29 -26.22 -0.98
CA HIS A 279 15.88 -25.93 -1.12
C HIS A 279 15.48 -25.97 -2.59
N GLN A 280 14.36 -26.58 -2.88
CA GLN A 280 13.76 -26.60 -4.22
C GLN A 280 13.06 -25.26 -4.54
N PRO A 281 12.78 -24.96 -5.81
CA PRO A 281 12.02 -23.74 -6.19
C PRO A 281 10.70 -23.60 -5.43
N VAL A 282 9.97 -24.71 -5.23
CA VAL A 282 8.71 -24.73 -4.47
C VAL A 282 8.89 -24.31 -3.03
N ASP A 283 10.00 -24.67 -2.38
CA ASP A 283 10.29 -24.26 -0.99
C ASP A 283 10.52 -22.77 -0.88
N VAL A 284 11.26 -22.19 -1.85
CA VAL A 284 11.62 -20.78 -1.86
C VAL A 284 10.42 -19.91 -2.18
N LEU A 285 9.79 -20.14 -3.33
CA LEU A 285 8.66 -19.34 -3.80
C LEU A 285 7.40 -19.59 -2.95
N GLY A 286 7.19 -20.83 -2.50
CA GLY A 286 6.12 -21.15 -1.56
C GLY A 286 6.29 -20.49 -0.19
N THR A 287 7.51 -20.42 0.34
CA THR A 287 7.77 -19.67 1.59
C THR A 287 7.46 -18.18 1.43
N ILE A 288 7.80 -17.58 0.28
CA ILE A 288 7.47 -16.19 -0.03
C ILE A 288 5.95 -16.02 -0.12
N PHE A 289 5.26 -16.90 -0.84
CA PHE A 289 3.80 -16.88 -0.99
C PHE A 289 3.09 -16.94 0.38
N HIS A 290 3.43 -17.92 1.22
CA HIS A 290 2.83 -18.05 2.55
C HIS A 290 3.16 -16.85 3.46
N SER A 291 4.40 -16.32 3.36
CA SER A 291 4.79 -15.12 4.12
C SER A 291 3.94 -13.91 3.76
N ILE A 292 3.61 -13.73 2.47
CA ILE A 292 2.73 -12.66 1.99
C ILE A 292 1.31 -12.82 2.56
N ASN A 293 0.74 -14.02 2.51
CA ASN A 293 -0.60 -14.30 3.05
C ASN A 293 -0.67 -14.13 4.57
N LEU A 294 0.37 -14.51 5.30
CA LEU A 294 0.50 -14.27 6.73
C LEU A 294 0.65 -12.78 7.08
N GLY A 295 0.88 -11.92 6.07
CA GLY A 295 0.98 -10.46 6.24
C GLY A 295 2.37 -9.99 6.67
N TYR A 296 3.44 -10.77 6.43
CA TYR A 296 4.80 -10.30 6.62
C TYR A 296 5.11 -9.20 5.59
N PRO A 297 5.46 -7.98 6.03
CA PRO A 297 5.60 -6.85 5.12
C PRO A 297 6.87 -6.94 4.24
N SER A 298 7.80 -7.85 4.54
CA SER A 298 9.07 -7.99 3.82
C SER A 298 9.74 -9.33 4.13
N ILE A 299 10.68 -9.75 3.29
CA ILE A 299 11.53 -10.93 3.57
C ILE A 299 12.34 -10.73 4.87
N GLU A 300 12.75 -9.50 5.18
CA GLU A 300 13.46 -9.16 6.41
C GLU A 300 12.62 -9.43 7.67
N SER A 301 11.31 -9.34 7.56
CA SER A 301 10.38 -9.58 8.69
C SER A 301 10.37 -11.05 9.12
N LEU A 302 10.82 -11.97 8.28
CA LEU A 302 10.92 -13.40 8.61
C LEU A 302 11.90 -13.70 9.75
N LYS A 303 12.80 -12.77 10.08
CA LYS A 303 13.61 -12.88 11.31
C LYS A 303 12.79 -12.89 12.60
N LEU A 304 11.53 -12.47 12.56
CA LEU A 304 10.59 -12.43 13.69
C LEU A 304 9.77 -13.71 13.82
N SER A 305 9.88 -14.63 12.86
CA SER A 305 9.18 -15.92 12.85
C SER A 305 10.15 -17.07 13.10
N ASN A 306 9.62 -18.15 13.64
CA ASN A 306 10.37 -19.39 13.76
C ASN A 306 10.38 -20.11 12.40
N SER A 307 11.55 -20.48 11.91
CA SER A 307 11.69 -21.16 10.63
C SER A 307 11.06 -22.56 10.59
N SER A 308 10.85 -23.21 11.74
CA SER A 308 10.14 -24.50 11.81
C SER A 308 8.64 -24.33 11.55
N ASP A 309 8.03 -23.25 12.07
CA ASP A 309 6.59 -22.98 11.87
C ASP A 309 6.26 -22.71 10.41
N LEU A 310 7.13 -21.94 9.72
CA LEU A 310 6.99 -21.71 8.28
C LEU A 310 7.35 -22.97 7.46
N GLY A 311 8.30 -23.78 7.94
CA GLY A 311 8.68 -25.03 7.29
C GLY A 311 7.54 -26.01 7.20
N ALA A 312 6.70 -26.10 8.23
CA ALA A 312 5.53 -26.96 8.26
C ALA A 312 4.54 -26.66 7.12
N LEU A 313 4.45 -25.41 6.67
CA LEU A 313 3.60 -25.00 5.55
C LEU A 313 4.07 -25.56 4.19
N MET A 314 5.37 -25.92 4.10
CA MET A 314 6.01 -26.48 2.90
C MET A 314 6.38 -27.96 3.06
N GLY A 315 5.81 -28.63 4.05
CA GLY A 315 6.15 -30.04 4.31
C GLY A 315 7.57 -30.30 4.80
N GLN A 316 8.21 -29.33 5.45
CA GLN A 316 9.60 -29.41 5.90
C GLN A 316 9.73 -29.02 7.39
N THR A 317 10.84 -29.52 8.03
CA THR A 317 11.16 -29.14 9.42
C THR A 317 11.54 -27.68 9.58
N ARG A 318 12.07 -27.04 8.52
CA ARG A 318 12.46 -25.62 8.53
C ARG A 318 12.32 -25.00 7.14
N ALA A 319 11.74 -23.84 7.08
CA ALA A 319 11.73 -23.01 5.88
C ALA A 319 13.13 -22.42 5.59
N PRO A 320 13.41 -22.02 4.34
CA PRO A 320 14.57 -21.21 4.00
C PRO A 320 14.62 -19.93 4.86
N ASN A 321 15.81 -19.60 5.35
CA ASN A 321 15.98 -18.35 6.08
C ASN A 321 16.01 -17.14 5.12
N LYS A 322 15.96 -15.91 5.66
CA LYS A 322 15.90 -14.67 4.88
C LYS A 322 17.08 -14.50 3.90
N GLU A 323 18.30 -14.88 4.29
CA GLU A 323 19.48 -14.82 3.42
C GLU A 323 19.37 -15.83 2.29
N THR A 324 18.91 -17.04 2.58
CA THR A 324 18.67 -18.09 1.58
C THR A 324 17.62 -17.62 0.56
N LEU A 325 16.50 -17.05 1.04
CA LEU A 325 15.44 -16.49 0.15
C LEU A 325 15.97 -15.37 -0.75
N ARG A 326 16.76 -14.45 -0.20
CA ARG A 326 17.38 -13.38 -0.97
C ARG A 326 18.35 -13.90 -2.04
N ASN A 327 19.19 -14.87 -1.69
CA ASN A 327 20.16 -15.47 -2.60
C ASN A 327 19.45 -16.22 -3.72
N HIS A 328 18.37 -16.95 -3.41
CA HIS A 328 17.60 -17.66 -4.43
C HIS A 328 16.81 -16.70 -5.33
N LEU A 329 16.22 -15.64 -4.78
CA LEU A 329 15.60 -14.58 -5.61
C LEU A 329 16.63 -13.88 -6.50
N ALA A 330 17.85 -13.65 -6.01
CA ALA A 330 18.94 -13.09 -6.81
C ALA A 330 19.35 -14.04 -7.93
N ASN A 331 19.47 -15.35 -7.64
CA ASN A 331 19.79 -16.37 -8.65
C ASN A 331 18.70 -16.50 -9.71
N LEU A 332 17.42 -16.52 -9.31
CA LEU A 332 16.30 -16.52 -10.26
C LEU A 332 16.27 -15.23 -11.09
N GLY A 333 16.45 -14.06 -10.43
CA GLY A 333 16.50 -12.77 -11.12
C GLY A 333 17.67 -12.68 -12.10
N SER A 334 18.85 -13.23 -11.75
CA SER A 334 20.02 -13.21 -12.68
C SER A 334 19.82 -14.04 -13.94
N GLN A 335 18.87 -14.97 -13.94
CA GLN A 335 18.50 -15.75 -15.14
C GLN A 335 17.67 -14.93 -16.14
N GLY A 336 17.07 -13.79 -15.73
CA GLY A 336 16.24 -12.93 -16.58
C GLY A 336 14.93 -13.57 -17.03
N LYS A 337 14.44 -14.60 -16.30
CA LYS A 337 13.28 -15.40 -16.68
C LYS A 337 11.97 -15.01 -16.02
N SER A 338 11.92 -13.84 -15.38
CA SER A 338 10.69 -13.38 -14.72
C SER A 338 9.54 -13.21 -15.71
N ALA A 339 9.82 -12.76 -16.94
CA ALA A 339 8.80 -12.60 -17.98
C ALA A 339 8.17 -13.94 -18.39
N GLU A 340 9.00 -15.00 -18.61
CA GLU A 340 8.52 -16.35 -18.92
C GLU A 340 7.63 -16.91 -17.79
N LEU A 341 8.04 -16.72 -16.53
CA LEU A 341 7.27 -17.20 -15.38
C LEU A 341 5.96 -16.40 -15.21
N ILE A 342 5.95 -15.09 -15.50
CA ILE A 342 4.73 -14.28 -15.50
C ILE A 342 3.75 -14.78 -16.56
N GLU A 343 4.23 -15.09 -17.76
CA GLU A 343 3.40 -15.64 -18.84
C GLU A 343 2.85 -17.02 -18.48
N ASP A 344 3.68 -17.93 -17.97
CA ASP A 344 3.26 -19.27 -17.53
C ASP A 344 2.17 -19.20 -16.44
N VAL A 345 2.34 -18.30 -15.45
CA VAL A 345 1.34 -18.08 -14.41
C VAL A 345 0.06 -17.48 -15.00
N ALA A 346 0.16 -16.47 -15.87
CA ALA A 346 -1.00 -15.84 -16.48
C ALA A 346 -1.82 -16.85 -17.31
N ARG A 347 -1.15 -17.75 -18.04
CA ARG A 347 -1.78 -18.85 -18.78
C ARG A 347 -2.53 -19.79 -17.83
N ARG A 348 -1.91 -20.19 -16.71
CA ARG A 348 -2.58 -21.04 -15.70
C ARG A 348 -3.78 -20.33 -15.05
N LEU A 349 -3.67 -19.00 -14.81
CA LEU A 349 -4.78 -18.21 -14.26
C LEU A 349 -5.96 -18.14 -15.24
N LEU A 350 -5.72 -17.96 -16.52
CA LEU A 350 -6.75 -18.00 -17.57
C LEU A 350 -7.42 -19.39 -17.66
N ASP A 351 -6.63 -20.46 -17.61
CA ASP A 351 -7.12 -21.83 -17.74
C ASP A 351 -7.90 -22.32 -16.49
N ARG A 352 -7.50 -21.91 -15.30
CA ARG A 352 -7.96 -22.49 -14.03
C ARG A 352 -8.78 -21.53 -13.17
N CYS A 353 -8.61 -20.25 -13.32
CA CYS A 353 -9.31 -19.22 -12.57
C CYS A 353 -10.42 -18.58 -13.42
N ARG A 354 -11.45 -18.05 -12.77
CA ARG A 354 -12.57 -17.37 -13.45
C ARG A 354 -12.18 -15.95 -13.88
N ILE A 355 -11.12 -15.83 -14.69
CA ILE A 355 -10.73 -14.55 -15.30
C ILE A 355 -11.68 -14.29 -16.47
N ASP A 356 -12.19 -13.05 -16.56
CA ASP A 356 -12.95 -12.60 -17.72
C ASP A 356 -11.98 -12.28 -18.86
N PRO A 357 -12.02 -13.01 -19.99
CA PRO A 357 -11.02 -12.85 -21.04
C PRO A 357 -11.35 -11.72 -22.03
N GLU A 358 -12.42 -10.97 -21.82
CA GLU A 358 -12.91 -9.98 -22.79
C GLU A 358 -12.40 -8.57 -22.53
N VAL A 359 -12.44 -8.14 -21.26
CA VAL A 359 -12.17 -6.73 -20.87
C VAL A 359 -11.11 -6.69 -19.78
N PHE A 360 -10.07 -5.89 -20.01
CA PHE A 360 -8.98 -5.71 -19.07
C PHE A 360 -8.77 -4.23 -18.73
N PHE A 361 -8.69 -3.93 -17.44
CA PHE A 361 -8.25 -2.63 -16.94
C PHE A 361 -6.73 -2.58 -16.83
N ILE A 362 -6.13 -1.50 -17.31
CA ILE A 362 -4.70 -1.24 -17.16
C ILE A 362 -4.54 0.05 -16.35
N ASP A 363 -3.85 -0.04 -15.23
CA ASP A 363 -3.60 1.10 -14.37
C ASP A 363 -2.19 1.03 -13.77
N GLY A 364 -1.60 2.19 -13.50
CA GLY A 364 -0.24 2.33 -12.98
C GLY A 364 -0.20 2.66 -11.49
N HIS A 365 0.77 2.08 -10.78
CA HIS A 365 1.07 2.38 -9.39
C HIS A 365 2.54 2.73 -9.23
N PHE A 366 2.83 3.93 -8.70
CA PHE A 366 4.18 4.44 -8.53
C PHE A 366 4.88 3.82 -7.31
N LEU A 367 6.08 3.27 -7.53
CA LEU A 367 6.95 2.70 -6.50
C LEU A 367 8.09 3.70 -6.15
N PRO A 368 8.06 4.38 -5.00
CA PRO A 368 9.09 5.34 -4.64
C PRO A 368 10.43 4.67 -4.32
N TYR A 369 11.52 5.20 -4.89
CA TYR A 369 12.89 4.82 -4.59
C TYR A 369 13.54 5.83 -3.65
N TYR A 370 13.98 5.38 -2.48
CA TYR A 370 14.60 6.23 -1.46
C TYR A 370 16.13 6.14 -1.40
N GLY A 371 16.74 5.36 -2.30
CA GLY A 371 18.19 5.19 -2.35
C GLY A 371 18.95 6.41 -2.88
N LEU A 372 20.29 6.35 -2.79
CA LEU A 372 21.20 7.46 -3.14
C LEU A 372 21.41 7.61 -4.66
N HIS A 373 21.29 6.53 -5.43
CA HIS A 373 21.53 6.55 -6.86
C HIS A 373 20.55 7.47 -7.62
N VAL A 374 20.98 7.94 -8.77
CA VAL A 374 20.14 8.74 -9.65
C VAL A 374 19.39 7.80 -10.58
N VAL A 375 18.11 7.63 -10.32
CA VAL A 375 17.19 6.87 -11.18
C VAL A 375 16.10 7.79 -11.72
N ALA A 376 15.36 7.32 -12.72
CA ALA A 376 14.24 8.05 -13.32
C ALA A 376 13.23 8.53 -12.28
N LYS A 377 12.51 9.59 -12.60
CA LYS A 377 11.49 10.19 -11.75
C LYS A 377 10.11 10.04 -12.39
N GLY A 378 9.14 9.56 -11.61
CA GLY A 378 7.73 9.57 -11.95
C GLY A 378 6.94 10.50 -11.03
N TYR A 379 5.67 10.68 -11.32
CA TYR A 379 4.78 11.50 -10.49
C TYR A 379 4.16 10.67 -9.37
N TYR A 380 4.54 10.99 -8.13
CA TYR A 380 3.99 10.33 -6.95
C TYR A 380 2.74 11.07 -6.45
N THR A 381 1.57 10.52 -6.75
CA THR A 381 0.26 11.13 -6.49
C THR A 381 0.01 11.40 -5.00
N VAL A 382 0.48 10.51 -4.11
CA VAL A 382 0.31 10.65 -2.66
C VAL A 382 1.01 11.91 -2.12
N ARG A 383 2.20 12.23 -2.66
CA ARG A 383 2.98 13.42 -2.27
C ARG A 383 2.82 14.59 -3.24
N ARG A 384 2.10 14.39 -4.35
CA ARG A 384 1.88 15.37 -5.41
C ARG A 384 3.18 16.00 -5.95
N MET A 385 4.22 15.18 -6.12
CA MET A 385 5.52 15.63 -6.58
C MET A 385 6.23 14.57 -7.41
N ALA A 386 7.17 15.00 -8.26
CA ALA A 386 8.06 14.09 -8.98
C ALA A 386 9.10 13.50 -8.02
N MET A 387 9.15 12.17 -7.92
CA MET A 387 10.09 11.41 -7.10
C MET A 387 10.82 10.36 -7.93
N LYS A 388 11.99 9.93 -7.47
CA LYS A 388 12.71 8.78 -8.02
C LYS A 388 11.89 7.52 -7.78
N GLY A 389 11.78 6.63 -8.77
CA GLY A 389 11.02 5.40 -8.60
C GLY A 389 10.85 4.57 -9.85
N ASN A 390 9.99 3.59 -9.74
CA ASN A 390 9.53 2.70 -10.78
C ASN A 390 8.00 2.71 -10.81
N GLU A 391 7.39 2.03 -11.77
CA GLU A 391 5.94 1.88 -11.85
C GLU A 391 5.57 0.40 -12.02
N ILE A 392 4.51 -0.02 -11.34
CA ILE A 392 3.82 -1.30 -11.55
C ILE A 392 2.57 -1.01 -12.37
N TYR A 393 2.44 -1.65 -13.51
CA TYR A 393 1.23 -1.64 -14.32
C TYR A 393 0.48 -2.95 -14.08
N ALA A 394 -0.68 -2.86 -13.46
CA ALA A 394 -1.54 -4.02 -13.22
C ALA A 394 -2.52 -4.20 -14.38
N VAL A 395 -2.59 -5.40 -14.93
CA VAL A 395 -3.61 -5.82 -15.89
C VAL A 395 -4.61 -6.67 -15.13
N THR A 396 -5.82 -6.14 -14.95
CA THR A 396 -6.90 -6.79 -14.18
C THR A 396 -8.12 -7.04 -15.06
N ASP A 397 -8.85 -8.12 -14.80
CA ASP A 397 -10.11 -8.41 -15.51
C ASP A 397 -11.25 -7.46 -15.08
N LEU A 398 -12.41 -7.63 -15.71
CA LEU A 398 -13.62 -6.87 -15.40
C LEU A 398 -14.06 -6.97 -13.93
N ASN A 399 -13.68 -8.03 -13.23
CA ASN A 399 -13.97 -8.23 -11.81
C ASN A 399 -12.91 -7.64 -10.87
N GLY A 400 -11.83 -7.06 -11.43
CA GLY A 400 -10.70 -6.52 -10.69
C GLY A 400 -9.71 -7.59 -10.22
N ARG A 401 -9.69 -8.77 -10.86
CA ARG A 401 -8.73 -9.85 -10.60
C ARG A 401 -7.48 -9.61 -11.46
N PRO A 402 -6.28 -9.55 -10.86
CA PRO A 402 -5.05 -9.32 -11.61
C PRO A 402 -4.72 -10.55 -12.46
N LEU A 403 -4.39 -10.34 -13.73
CA LEU A 403 -3.84 -11.41 -14.57
C LEU A 403 -2.31 -11.43 -14.50
N PHE A 404 -1.69 -10.24 -14.59
CA PHE A 404 -0.25 -10.06 -14.41
C PHE A 404 0.10 -8.62 -14.07
N PHE A 405 1.34 -8.43 -13.63
CA PHE A 405 1.94 -7.13 -13.40
C PHE A 405 3.14 -6.93 -14.33
N LEU A 406 3.25 -5.74 -14.92
CA LEU A 406 4.43 -5.28 -15.62
C LEU A 406 5.09 -4.19 -14.79
N THR A 407 6.26 -4.48 -14.23
CA THR A 407 7.01 -3.53 -13.38
C THR A 407 8.17 -2.97 -14.19
N GLU A 408 8.22 -1.64 -14.34
CA GLU A 408 9.19 -0.96 -15.18
C GLU A 408 9.73 0.34 -14.56
N SER A 409 10.83 0.83 -15.12
CA SER A 409 11.40 2.13 -14.76
C SER A 409 10.49 3.26 -15.24
N CYS A 410 10.38 4.34 -14.46
CA CYS A 410 9.65 5.55 -14.85
C CYS A 410 10.20 6.26 -16.11
N GLU A 411 11.29 5.77 -16.72
CA GLU A 411 11.73 6.21 -18.04
C GLU A 411 10.78 5.81 -19.16
N ILE A 412 10.06 4.68 -18.93
CA ILE A 412 9.14 4.11 -19.94
C ILE A 412 7.77 4.74 -19.71
N ASP A 413 7.23 5.37 -20.74
CA ASP A 413 5.89 5.96 -20.72
C ASP A 413 4.81 4.86 -20.60
N PHE A 414 3.62 5.24 -20.16
CA PHE A 414 2.46 4.35 -20.01
C PHE A 414 2.03 3.68 -21.33
N ARG A 415 2.10 4.41 -22.45
CA ARG A 415 1.68 3.91 -23.78
C ARG A 415 2.40 2.65 -24.26
N PRO A 416 3.74 2.55 -24.21
CA PRO A 416 4.46 1.29 -24.48
C PRO A 416 4.02 0.13 -23.60
N MET A 417 3.65 0.39 -22.34
CA MET A 417 3.19 -0.64 -21.42
C MET A 417 1.80 -1.17 -21.77
N ILE A 418 0.93 -0.30 -22.30
CA ILE A 418 -0.37 -0.73 -22.84
C ILE A 418 -0.17 -1.61 -24.07
N LEU A 419 0.74 -1.23 -25.00
CA LEU A 419 1.07 -2.05 -26.18
C LEU A 419 1.60 -3.42 -25.75
N ARG A 420 2.57 -3.45 -24.83
CA ARG A 420 3.13 -4.72 -24.32
C ARG A 420 2.08 -5.57 -23.62
N SER A 421 1.14 -4.97 -22.91
CA SER A 421 0.01 -5.68 -22.29
C SER A 421 -0.92 -6.29 -23.35
N ALA A 422 -1.21 -5.54 -24.44
CA ALA A 422 -2.01 -6.04 -25.54
C ALA A 422 -1.34 -7.25 -26.24
N GLU A 423 -0.04 -7.13 -26.54
CA GLU A 423 0.77 -8.18 -27.14
C GLU A 423 0.75 -9.45 -26.28
N LEU A 424 1.02 -9.31 -24.98
CA LEU A 424 1.03 -10.44 -24.05
C LEU A 424 -0.35 -11.10 -23.94
N LEU A 425 -1.44 -10.35 -23.92
CA LEU A 425 -2.80 -10.90 -23.93
C LEU A 425 -3.08 -11.73 -25.19
N VAL A 426 -2.57 -11.26 -26.35
CA VAL A 426 -2.68 -12.03 -27.61
C VAL A 426 -1.80 -13.29 -27.56
N GLU A 427 -0.57 -13.23 -27.04
CA GLU A 427 0.32 -14.38 -26.82
C GLU A 427 -0.33 -15.41 -25.88
N LEU A 428 -1.15 -14.97 -24.95
CA LEU A 428 -1.95 -15.81 -24.05
C LEU A 428 -3.20 -16.42 -24.71
N GLY A 429 -3.49 -16.11 -25.98
CA GLY A 429 -4.60 -16.67 -26.75
C GLY A 429 -5.86 -15.79 -26.79
N ILE A 430 -5.82 -14.56 -26.30
CA ILE A 430 -6.96 -13.64 -26.35
C ILE A 430 -6.87 -12.83 -27.65
N ALA A 431 -7.66 -13.22 -28.66
CA ALA A 431 -7.50 -12.72 -30.02
C ALA A 431 -7.61 -11.20 -30.17
N ARG A 432 -8.49 -10.55 -29.45
CA ARG A 432 -8.70 -9.10 -29.50
C ARG A 432 -9.25 -8.56 -28.17
N PRO A 433 -8.38 -8.39 -27.15
CA PRO A 433 -8.82 -7.89 -25.84
C PRO A 433 -9.34 -6.46 -25.91
N THR A 434 -10.31 -6.12 -25.07
CA THR A 434 -10.75 -4.72 -24.86
C THR A 434 -9.96 -4.15 -23.68
N LEU A 435 -9.12 -3.13 -23.92
CA LEU A 435 -8.27 -2.50 -22.93
C LEU A 435 -8.89 -1.19 -22.44
N VAL A 436 -9.12 -1.06 -21.15
CA VAL A 436 -9.66 0.13 -20.50
C VAL A 436 -8.57 0.80 -19.68
N PHE A 437 -8.22 2.03 -20.05
CA PHE A 437 -7.11 2.75 -19.38
C PHE A 437 -7.39 4.25 -19.24
N ASP A 438 -6.63 4.92 -18.37
CA ASP A 438 -6.78 6.35 -18.11
C ASP A 438 -6.26 7.20 -19.28
N ARG A 439 -6.66 8.47 -19.27
CA ARG A 439 -6.22 9.51 -20.23
C ARG A 439 -4.70 9.69 -20.32
N GLY A 440 -3.90 9.11 -19.42
CA GLY A 440 -2.46 9.01 -19.53
C GLY A 440 -2.01 8.30 -20.81
N GLY A 441 -2.79 7.31 -21.28
CA GLY A 441 -2.57 6.60 -22.53
C GLY A 441 -3.06 7.32 -23.78
N HIS A 442 -3.51 8.59 -23.69
CA HIS A 442 -4.03 9.31 -24.85
C HIS A 442 -2.93 9.67 -25.87
N GLY A 443 -3.16 9.30 -27.14
CA GLY A 443 -2.31 9.67 -28.28
C GLY A 443 -2.82 9.07 -29.58
N ILE A 444 -3.05 9.88 -30.63
CA ILE A 444 -3.68 9.36 -31.87
C ILE A 444 -2.73 8.42 -32.62
N HIS A 445 -1.43 8.73 -32.64
CA HIS A 445 -0.44 7.82 -33.21
C HIS A 445 -0.41 6.49 -32.45
N PHE A 446 -0.38 6.53 -31.12
CA PHE A 446 -0.45 5.36 -30.28
C PHE A 446 -1.74 4.53 -30.49
N PHE A 447 -2.90 5.19 -30.65
CA PHE A 447 -4.15 4.51 -30.95
C PHE A 447 -4.10 3.75 -32.27
N LYS A 448 -3.43 4.31 -33.29
CA LYS A 448 -3.18 3.61 -34.56
C LYS A 448 -2.28 2.38 -34.39
N GLN A 449 -1.30 2.43 -33.51
CA GLN A 449 -0.44 1.30 -33.20
C GLN A 449 -1.18 0.21 -32.44
N LEU A 450 -2.05 0.58 -31.51
CA LEU A 450 -2.82 -0.36 -30.70
C LEU A 450 -3.99 -1.02 -31.49
N ASN A 451 -4.57 -0.30 -32.44
CA ASN A 451 -5.79 -0.72 -33.15
C ASN A 451 -5.72 -2.09 -33.83
N PRO A 452 -4.60 -2.55 -34.40
CA PRO A 452 -4.52 -3.90 -34.99
C PRO A 452 -4.64 -5.03 -33.97
N THR A 453 -4.21 -4.77 -32.73
CA THR A 453 -4.04 -5.80 -31.69
C THR A 453 -5.21 -5.86 -30.71
N ALA A 454 -5.80 -4.71 -30.36
CA ALA A 454 -6.80 -4.61 -29.30
C ALA A 454 -7.87 -3.55 -29.57
N ASP A 455 -9.06 -3.76 -28.99
CA ASP A 455 -10.00 -2.68 -28.76
C ASP A 455 -9.59 -1.88 -27.53
N PHE A 456 -9.95 -0.60 -27.51
CA PHE A 456 -9.63 0.23 -26.35
C PHE A 456 -10.79 1.15 -25.94
N VAL A 457 -10.80 1.52 -24.67
CA VAL A 457 -11.73 2.47 -24.07
C VAL A 457 -10.93 3.41 -23.17
N THR A 458 -10.96 4.72 -23.44
CA THR A 458 -10.22 5.71 -22.66
C THR A 458 -10.91 7.08 -22.62
N TRP A 459 -10.61 7.90 -21.61
CA TRP A 459 -11.15 9.26 -21.55
C TRP A 459 -10.64 10.14 -22.69
N SER A 460 -11.52 10.92 -23.27
CA SER A 460 -11.16 11.99 -24.19
C SER A 460 -10.45 13.12 -23.45
N LYS A 461 -9.12 13.30 -23.68
CA LYS A 461 -8.29 14.28 -22.96
C LYS A 461 -8.70 15.74 -23.21
N TYR A 462 -9.20 16.03 -24.40
CA TYR A 462 -9.55 17.40 -24.86
C TYR A 462 -11.05 17.47 -25.18
N PHE A 463 -11.89 16.93 -24.31
CA PHE A 463 -13.33 16.93 -24.51
C PHE A 463 -13.94 18.31 -24.17
N HIS A 464 -14.75 18.84 -25.10
CA HIS A 464 -15.51 20.09 -24.93
C HIS A 464 -16.99 19.76 -24.86
N GLY A 465 -17.59 19.86 -23.66
CA GLY A 465 -18.98 19.49 -23.38
C GLY A 465 -20.04 20.45 -23.94
N ALA A 466 -19.67 21.70 -24.21
CA ALA A 466 -20.61 22.75 -24.64
C ALA A 466 -21.48 22.36 -25.86
N LYS A 467 -20.92 21.58 -26.82
CA LYS A 467 -21.66 21.05 -27.98
C LYS A 467 -22.89 20.21 -27.59
N TYR A 468 -22.90 19.61 -26.42
CA TYR A 468 -23.90 18.64 -25.95
C TYR A 468 -24.87 19.23 -24.92
N GLU A 469 -24.74 20.52 -24.57
CA GLU A 469 -25.59 21.16 -23.55
C GLU A 469 -27.04 21.29 -23.98
N GLY A 470 -27.30 21.48 -25.30
CA GLY A 470 -28.66 21.64 -25.88
C GLY A 470 -29.37 20.34 -26.26
N LEU A 471 -28.79 19.17 -25.98
CA LEU A 471 -29.39 17.89 -26.36
C LEU A 471 -30.63 17.54 -25.53
N ASP A 472 -31.68 17.06 -26.20
CA ASP A 472 -32.92 16.58 -25.57
C ASP A 472 -32.72 15.19 -24.96
N GLU A 473 -33.10 15.03 -23.69
CA GLU A 473 -32.88 13.77 -22.94
C GLU A 473 -33.57 12.54 -23.55
N LYS A 474 -34.69 12.72 -24.24
CA LYS A 474 -35.47 11.60 -24.78
C LYS A 474 -35.11 11.27 -26.23
N LYS A 475 -34.59 12.24 -26.98
CA LYS A 475 -34.35 12.10 -28.41
C LYS A 475 -32.91 11.83 -28.76
N ASP A 476 -31.96 12.46 -28.02
CA ASP A 476 -30.56 12.51 -28.39
C ASP A 476 -29.70 11.54 -27.61
N PHE A 477 -30.23 10.91 -26.54
CA PHE A 477 -29.53 9.93 -25.73
C PHE A 477 -30.12 8.54 -25.96
N SER A 478 -29.25 7.60 -26.32
CA SER A 478 -29.60 6.22 -26.64
C SER A 478 -29.80 5.31 -25.42
N ALA A 479 -29.24 5.69 -24.27
CA ALA A 479 -29.32 4.90 -23.05
C ALA A 479 -29.16 5.74 -21.78
N CYS A 480 -29.58 5.17 -20.64
CA CYS A 480 -29.36 5.71 -19.29
C CYS A 480 -28.77 4.64 -18.39
N LEU A 481 -27.57 4.89 -17.86
CA LEU A 481 -26.89 4.02 -16.91
C LEU A 481 -27.15 4.48 -15.48
N LEU A 482 -27.39 3.54 -14.58
CA LEU A 482 -27.45 3.80 -13.14
C LEU A 482 -26.19 3.26 -12.49
N ILE A 483 -25.28 4.13 -12.08
CA ILE A 483 -23.99 3.76 -11.45
C ILE A 483 -23.87 4.50 -10.12
N GLU A 484 -23.73 3.76 -9.02
CA GLU A 484 -23.61 4.31 -7.64
C GLU A 484 -24.68 5.38 -7.32
N GLY A 485 -25.93 5.16 -7.79
CA GLY A 485 -27.04 6.08 -7.58
C GLY A 485 -27.05 7.32 -8.51
N LYS A 486 -26.10 7.43 -9.44
CA LYS A 486 -26.07 8.48 -10.47
C LYS A 486 -26.71 7.98 -11.75
N GLN A 487 -27.55 8.79 -12.34
CA GLN A 487 -28.12 8.57 -13.67
C GLN A 487 -27.25 9.24 -14.72
N LEU A 488 -26.65 8.44 -15.60
CA LEU A 488 -25.77 8.89 -16.68
C LEU A 488 -26.46 8.64 -18.01
N LEU A 489 -26.79 9.68 -18.71
CA LEU A 489 -27.35 9.62 -20.08
C LEU A 489 -26.19 9.40 -21.06
N VAL A 490 -26.37 8.53 -22.05
CA VAL A 490 -25.31 8.12 -23.00
C VAL A 490 -25.75 8.45 -24.42
N THR A 491 -24.88 9.15 -25.15
CA THR A 491 -24.99 9.39 -26.59
C THR A 491 -23.64 9.15 -27.27
N GLU A 492 -23.61 9.12 -28.59
CA GLU A 492 -22.40 8.80 -29.33
C GLU A 492 -22.32 9.48 -30.68
N GLU A 493 -21.10 9.62 -31.20
CA GLU A 493 -20.84 10.05 -32.58
C GLU A 493 -19.51 9.45 -33.08
N ILE A 494 -19.37 9.32 -34.38
CA ILE A 494 -18.13 8.95 -35.04
C ILE A 494 -17.37 10.22 -35.42
N ARG A 495 -16.07 10.27 -35.11
CA ARG A 495 -15.20 11.42 -35.40
C ARG A 495 -13.88 10.99 -36.01
N ILE A 496 -13.40 11.76 -36.98
CA ILE A 496 -12.01 11.73 -37.40
C ILE A 496 -11.20 12.63 -36.47
N VAL A 497 -10.35 12.02 -35.64
CA VAL A 497 -9.48 12.73 -34.69
C VAL A 497 -8.09 12.84 -35.29
N ARG A 498 -7.54 14.06 -35.29
CA ARG A 498 -6.20 14.37 -35.81
C ARG A 498 -5.29 14.85 -34.70
N GLU A 499 -4.06 14.43 -34.78
CA GLU A 499 -2.97 14.94 -33.97
C GLU A 499 -2.53 16.34 -34.43
N SER A 500 -1.95 17.12 -33.52
CA SER A 500 -1.32 18.39 -33.94
C SER A 500 0.02 18.14 -34.61
N ILE A 501 0.37 18.98 -35.61
CA ILE A 501 1.70 18.94 -36.28
C ILE A 501 2.84 19.10 -35.25
N GLN A 502 2.63 19.92 -34.22
CA GLN A 502 3.62 20.11 -33.16
C GLN A 502 3.89 18.84 -32.36
N THR A 503 2.84 18.03 -32.09
CA THR A 503 2.97 16.74 -31.40
C THR A 503 3.71 15.73 -32.28
N ALA A 504 3.37 15.63 -33.56
CA ALA A 504 4.06 14.76 -34.52
C ALA A 504 5.56 15.09 -34.59
N ARG A 505 5.91 16.36 -34.73
CA ARG A 505 7.33 16.82 -34.78
C ARG A 505 8.09 16.55 -33.48
N LYS A 506 7.46 16.67 -32.31
CA LYS A 506 8.09 16.31 -31.03
C LYS A 506 8.41 14.83 -30.94
N GLU A 507 7.64 13.99 -31.61
CA GLU A 507 7.87 12.55 -31.71
C GLU A 507 8.73 12.17 -32.94
N GLY A 508 9.35 13.14 -33.61
CA GLY A 508 10.22 12.93 -34.76
C GLY A 508 9.50 12.51 -36.06
N ARG A 509 8.19 12.84 -36.18
CA ARG A 509 7.37 12.52 -37.34
C ARG A 509 7.02 13.76 -38.14
N ASP A 510 7.08 13.67 -39.47
CA ASP A 510 6.78 14.79 -40.35
C ASP A 510 5.25 15.01 -40.52
N GLU A 511 4.49 13.91 -40.44
CA GLU A 511 3.04 13.96 -40.65
C GLU A 511 2.26 13.66 -39.36
N PRO A 512 1.19 14.41 -39.07
CA PRO A 512 0.30 14.15 -37.94
C PRO A 512 -0.55 12.91 -38.17
N ALA A 513 -0.66 12.07 -37.15
CA ALA A 513 -1.53 10.91 -37.19
C ALA A 513 -3.01 11.33 -37.24
N CYS A 514 -3.81 10.52 -37.93
CA CYS A 514 -5.26 10.69 -38.08
C CYS A 514 -5.94 9.32 -37.93
N MET A 515 -7.03 9.26 -37.18
CA MET A 515 -7.80 8.03 -36.96
C MET A 515 -9.27 8.33 -36.80
N GLU A 516 -10.13 7.47 -37.36
CA GLU A 516 -11.55 7.46 -37.08
C GLU A 516 -11.80 6.78 -35.73
N LEU A 517 -12.49 7.47 -34.84
CA LEU A 517 -12.81 7.01 -33.49
C LEU A 517 -14.30 7.24 -33.20
N ARG A 518 -14.86 6.36 -32.41
CA ARG A 518 -16.18 6.55 -31.80
C ARG A 518 -16.00 7.32 -30.50
N LEU A 519 -16.73 8.42 -30.37
CA LEU A 519 -16.83 9.23 -29.18
C LEU A 519 -18.15 8.92 -28.49
N VAL A 520 -18.08 8.27 -27.35
CA VAL A 520 -19.21 8.05 -26.46
C VAL A 520 -19.24 9.18 -25.43
N VAL A 521 -20.36 9.86 -25.30
CA VAL A 521 -20.51 11.00 -24.40
C VAL A 521 -21.49 10.63 -23.29
N MET A 522 -21.07 10.80 -22.05
CA MET A 522 -21.91 10.64 -20.87
C MET A 522 -22.27 12.01 -20.29
N ARG A 523 -23.54 12.18 -19.91
CA ARG A 523 -24.07 13.35 -19.19
C ARG A 523 -24.63 12.92 -17.85
N ASP A 524 -24.10 13.45 -16.77
CA ASP A 524 -24.68 13.28 -15.43
C ASP A 524 -25.98 14.08 -15.35
N LYS A 525 -27.10 13.39 -15.15
CA LYS A 525 -28.43 13.98 -15.15
C LYS A 525 -28.65 15.01 -14.05
N LYS A 526 -27.99 14.83 -12.90
CA LYS A 526 -28.09 15.72 -11.74
C LYS A 526 -27.26 17.00 -11.89
N THR A 527 -26.04 16.87 -12.41
CA THR A 527 -25.08 17.99 -12.47
C THR A 527 -25.02 18.63 -13.85
N GLY A 528 -25.59 18.01 -14.90
CA GLY A 528 -25.44 18.40 -16.28
C GLY A 528 -24.04 18.24 -16.87
N LYS A 529 -23.08 17.74 -16.12
CA LYS A 529 -21.68 17.62 -16.53
C LYS A 529 -21.51 16.53 -17.59
N HIS A 530 -20.83 16.89 -18.69
CA HIS A 530 -20.49 15.97 -19.76
C HIS A 530 -19.06 15.47 -19.67
N VAL A 531 -18.83 14.22 -20.06
CA VAL A 531 -17.52 13.61 -20.24
C VAL A 531 -17.50 12.76 -21.50
N GLY A 532 -16.38 12.72 -22.22
CA GLY A 532 -16.24 11.97 -23.46
C GLY A 532 -15.30 10.78 -23.30
N ILE A 533 -15.60 9.69 -23.97
CA ILE A 533 -14.84 8.44 -24.03
C ILE A 533 -14.50 8.14 -25.48
N TYR A 534 -13.24 7.86 -25.78
CA TYR A 534 -12.83 7.37 -27.09
C TYR A 534 -12.72 5.84 -27.10
N THR A 535 -13.17 5.24 -28.19
CA THR A 535 -12.97 3.82 -28.49
C THR A 535 -12.78 3.62 -30.00
N ASN A 536 -12.04 2.57 -30.38
CA ASN A 536 -11.96 2.08 -31.76
C ASN A 536 -13.01 0.98 -32.04
N ASN A 537 -13.74 0.51 -31.02
CA ASN A 537 -14.81 -0.47 -31.23
C ASN A 537 -16.08 0.22 -31.75
N MET A 538 -16.47 -0.15 -32.98
CA MET A 538 -17.62 0.44 -33.69
C MET A 538 -18.92 -0.36 -33.49
N THR A 539 -18.87 -1.54 -32.88
CA THR A 539 -19.99 -2.48 -32.83
C THR A 539 -20.62 -2.64 -31.46
N LYS A 540 -19.81 -2.60 -30.39
CA LYS A 540 -20.35 -2.74 -29.02
C LYS A 540 -21.31 -1.60 -28.69
N PRO A 541 -22.41 -1.85 -27.94
CA PRO A 541 -23.33 -0.79 -27.50
C PRO A 541 -22.63 0.34 -26.75
N ALA A 542 -23.06 1.60 -26.98
CA ALA A 542 -22.44 2.77 -26.33
C ALA A 542 -22.50 2.72 -24.80
N HIS A 543 -23.59 2.15 -24.27
CA HIS A 543 -23.76 2.00 -22.83
C HIS A 543 -22.75 1.00 -22.22
N ASP A 544 -22.33 -0.05 -22.94
CA ASP A 544 -21.29 -0.98 -22.47
C ASP A 544 -19.94 -0.29 -22.41
N ILE A 545 -19.58 0.48 -23.46
CA ILE A 545 -18.35 1.29 -23.49
C ILE A 545 -18.31 2.28 -22.30
N ALA A 546 -19.43 2.97 -22.08
CA ALA A 546 -19.57 3.89 -20.96
C ALA A 546 -19.46 3.16 -19.60
N TRP A 547 -20.10 2.01 -19.49
CA TRP A 547 -20.07 1.18 -18.29
C TRP A 547 -18.66 0.66 -17.98
N TYR A 548 -17.91 0.14 -18.96
CA TYR A 548 -16.52 -0.30 -18.77
C TYR A 548 -15.66 0.83 -18.19
N MET A 549 -15.77 2.03 -18.75
CA MET A 549 -14.99 3.16 -18.26
C MET A 549 -15.35 3.58 -16.83
N CYS A 550 -16.62 3.47 -16.45
CA CYS A 550 -17.07 3.72 -15.08
C CYS A 550 -16.58 2.65 -14.09
N GLN A 551 -16.53 1.36 -14.51
CA GLN A 551 -16.05 0.27 -13.67
C GLN A 551 -14.55 0.40 -13.32
N ARG A 552 -13.75 1.05 -14.16
CA ARG A 552 -12.32 1.24 -13.92
C ARG A 552 -12.03 1.80 -12.51
N TRP A 553 -12.75 2.84 -12.08
CA TRP A 553 -12.52 3.43 -10.76
C TRP A 553 -12.85 2.48 -9.61
N GLY A 554 -13.96 1.76 -9.70
CA GLY A 554 -14.39 0.82 -8.67
C GLY A 554 -13.53 -0.44 -8.59
N LYS A 555 -12.88 -0.85 -9.68
CA LYS A 555 -12.14 -2.11 -9.77
C LYS A 555 -10.61 -1.91 -9.65
N SER A 556 -9.97 -1.14 -10.53
CA SER A 556 -8.51 -1.00 -10.50
C SER A 556 -7.99 -0.17 -9.31
N GLU A 557 -8.67 0.93 -8.93
CA GLU A 557 -8.26 1.68 -7.73
C GLU A 557 -8.46 0.89 -6.43
N ASN A 558 -9.56 0.14 -6.31
CA ASN A 558 -9.79 -0.70 -5.14
C ASN A 558 -8.82 -1.88 -5.10
N PHE A 559 -8.45 -2.44 -6.25
CA PHE A 559 -7.42 -3.46 -6.36
C PHE A 559 -6.09 -2.99 -5.74
N PHE A 560 -5.56 -1.82 -6.14
CA PHE A 560 -4.33 -1.30 -5.55
C PHE A 560 -4.46 -1.02 -4.05
N LYS A 561 -5.58 -0.41 -3.61
CA LYS A 561 -5.84 -0.17 -2.17
C LYS A 561 -5.84 -1.47 -1.37
N GLU A 562 -6.48 -2.49 -1.90
CA GLU A 562 -6.56 -3.81 -1.27
C GLU A 562 -5.22 -4.52 -1.25
N THR A 563 -4.50 -4.56 -2.37
CA THR A 563 -3.20 -5.20 -2.50
C THR A 563 -2.14 -4.51 -1.62
N MET A 564 -2.18 -3.18 -1.53
CA MET A 564 -1.35 -2.42 -0.60
C MET A 564 -1.64 -2.76 0.86
N ALA A 565 -2.92 -2.87 1.22
CA ALA A 565 -3.33 -3.12 2.60
C ALA A 565 -3.00 -4.54 3.07
N TRP A 566 -3.17 -5.54 2.21
CA TRP A 566 -3.04 -6.95 2.56
C TRP A 566 -1.65 -7.53 2.27
N PHE A 567 -1.00 -7.10 1.17
CA PHE A 567 0.19 -7.74 0.64
C PHE A 567 1.40 -6.81 0.54
N ASN A 568 1.29 -5.53 0.92
CA ASN A 568 2.37 -4.54 0.86
C ASN A 568 3.02 -4.45 -0.53
N LEU A 569 2.24 -4.12 -1.56
CA LEU A 569 2.69 -4.04 -2.96
C LEU A 569 3.92 -3.13 -3.17
N ASP A 570 4.13 -2.13 -2.30
CA ASP A 570 5.29 -1.22 -2.36
C ASP A 570 6.62 -1.87 -1.94
N TYR A 571 6.60 -3.08 -1.36
CA TYR A 571 7.84 -3.73 -0.94
C TYR A 571 8.69 -4.13 -2.14
N HIS A 572 9.99 -3.80 -2.08
CA HIS A 572 10.99 -4.20 -3.05
C HIS A 572 12.03 -5.13 -2.38
N PRO A 573 12.22 -6.38 -2.85
CA PRO A 573 13.06 -7.37 -2.18
C PRO A 573 14.57 -7.14 -2.29
N GLY A 574 15.00 -6.09 -2.97
CA GLY A 574 16.38 -5.65 -3.11
C GLY A 574 16.56 -4.80 -4.35
N TYR A 575 17.30 -3.70 -4.21
CA TYR A 575 17.63 -2.79 -5.30
C TYR A 575 19.04 -3.11 -5.81
N ASP A 576 19.14 -3.90 -6.87
CA ASP A 576 20.37 -3.98 -7.65
C ASP A 576 20.34 -2.84 -8.67
N ILE A 577 21.43 -2.08 -8.71
CA ILE A 577 21.53 -0.87 -9.52
C ILE A 577 22.51 -1.12 -10.67
N LYS A 578 22.06 -0.84 -11.88
CA LYS A 578 22.89 -0.87 -13.10
C LYS A 578 22.98 0.54 -13.66
N GLU A 579 24.18 1.01 -13.94
CA GLU A 579 24.38 2.27 -14.66
C GLU A 579 23.88 2.12 -16.09
N LEU A 580 23.26 3.18 -16.62
CA LEU A 580 22.82 3.17 -18.02
C LEU A 580 24.08 3.25 -18.91
N GLU A 581 24.18 2.33 -19.85
CA GLU A 581 25.28 2.30 -20.84
C GLU A 581 25.30 3.60 -21.67
N GLN A 582 24.13 4.06 -22.08
CA GLN A 582 23.95 5.33 -22.76
C GLN A 582 23.24 6.31 -21.82
N GLN A 583 24.01 7.35 -21.42
CA GLN A 583 23.46 8.37 -20.55
C GLN A 583 22.52 9.30 -21.35
N PRO A 584 21.27 9.54 -20.89
CA PRO A 584 20.31 10.30 -21.66
C PRO A 584 20.70 11.77 -21.82
N LEU A 585 20.35 12.35 -22.97
CA LEU A 585 20.36 13.78 -23.19
C LEU A 585 19.08 14.38 -22.56
N VAL A 586 19.25 15.40 -21.74
CA VAL A 586 18.16 16.10 -21.06
C VAL A 586 18.13 17.56 -21.46
N ASP A 587 16.97 18.19 -21.33
CA ASP A 587 16.84 19.62 -21.61
C ASP A 587 17.82 20.42 -20.75
N ASN A 588 18.49 21.37 -21.36
CA ASN A 588 19.48 22.21 -20.71
C ASN A 588 18.78 23.09 -19.64
N PRO A 589 19.09 22.92 -18.34
CA PRO A 589 18.46 23.67 -17.26
C PRO A 589 18.79 25.19 -17.29
N ASP A 590 19.84 25.61 -18.02
CA ASP A 590 20.22 27.00 -18.10
C ASP A 590 19.32 27.77 -19.07
N ILE A 591 18.74 27.13 -20.07
CA ILE A 591 17.84 27.77 -21.05
C ILE A 591 16.61 28.42 -20.36
N PRO A 592 15.83 27.73 -19.49
CA PRO A 592 14.73 28.36 -18.75
C PRO A 592 15.19 29.52 -17.87
N LEU A 593 16.38 29.43 -17.28
CA LEU A 593 16.94 30.49 -16.43
C LEU A 593 17.29 31.72 -17.26
N VAL A 594 17.98 31.55 -18.38
CA VAL A 594 18.30 32.63 -19.32
C VAL A 594 17.02 33.25 -19.89
N ARG A 595 16.05 32.43 -20.31
CA ARG A 595 14.76 32.94 -20.82
C ARG A 595 13.99 33.74 -19.75
N LYS A 596 14.08 33.32 -18.47
CA LYS A 596 13.50 34.08 -17.35
C LYS A 596 14.19 35.42 -17.17
N GLY A 597 15.53 35.46 -17.24
CA GLY A 597 16.32 36.69 -17.22
C GLY A 597 15.94 37.65 -18.35
N ILE A 598 15.86 37.15 -19.60
CA ILE A 598 15.38 37.89 -20.76
C ILE A 598 14.02 38.51 -20.55
N ARG A 599 13.09 37.75 -19.97
CA ARG A 599 11.72 38.24 -19.68
C ARG A 599 11.72 39.32 -18.62
N GLY A 600 12.54 39.18 -17.56
CA GLY A 600 12.73 40.19 -16.52
C GLY A 600 13.27 41.49 -17.08
N LEU A 601 14.36 41.43 -17.85
CA LEU A 601 14.99 42.60 -18.47
C LEU A 601 14.04 43.32 -19.43
N LYS A 602 13.23 42.57 -20.23
CA LYS A 602 12.22 43.21 -21.10
C LYS A 602 11.20 43.99 -20.30
N ASN A 603 10.66 43.38 -19.21
CA ASN A 603 9.69 44.08 -18.34
C ASN A 603 10.33 45.34 -17.66
N ASP A 604 11.61 45.27 -17.28
CA ASP A 604 12.33 46.42 -16.72
C ASP A 604 12.48 47.53 -17.74
N ILE A 605 12.88 47.22 -18.99
CA ILE A 605 13.00 48.15 -20.10
C ILE A 605 11.66 48.81 -20.41
N ASP A 606 10.56 48.02 -20.51
CA ASP A 606 9.22 48.53 -20.75
C ASP A 606 8.77 49.50 -19.61
N ASN A 607 9.07 49.15 -18.36
CA ASN A 607 8.80 50.04 -17.21
C ASN A 607 9.61 51.32 -17.23
N LEU A 608 10.88 51.29 -17.59
CA LEU A 608 11.74 52.45 -17.78
C LEU A 608 11.22 53.35 -18.89
N GLN A 609 10.80 52.73 -20.04
CA GLN A 609 10.22 53.49 -21.15
C GLN A 609 8.98 54.26 -20.73
N VAL A 610 8.04 53.64 -19.97
CA VAL A 610 6.85 54.30 -19.43
C VAL A 610 7.25 55.47 -18.51
N GLN A 611 8.29 55.30 -17.67
CA GLN A 611 8.78 56.38 -16.80
C GLN A 611 9.40 57.54 -17.58
N ILE A 612 10.15 57.24 -18.65
CA ILE A 612 10.72 58.23 -19.55
C ILE A 612 9.58 59.01 -20.24
N ASP A 613 8.59 58.31 -20.78
CA ASP A 613 7.49 58.95 -21.49
C ASP A 613 6.64 59.83 -20.57
N LEU A 614 6.40 59.40 -19.34
CA LEU A 614 5.74 60.20 -18.30
C LEU A 614 6.57 61.42 -17.92
N ALA A 615 7.89 61.28 -17.80
CA ALA A 615 8.75 62.40 -17.49
C ALA A 615 8.87 63.41 -18.67
N ARG A 616 8.91 62.90 -19.93
CA ARG A 616 8.85 63.72 -21.15
C ARG A 616 7.53 64.47 -21.25
N TYR A 617 6.40 63.80 -21.01
CA TYR A 617 5.07 64.45 -21.00
C TYR A 617 5.02 65.55 -19.93
N LYS A 618 5.53 65.34 -18.72
CA LYS A 618 5.60 66.39 -17.69
C LYS A 618 6.50 67.55 -18.10
N LEU A 619 7.59 67.31 -18.84
CA LEU A 619 8.47 68.35 -19.33
C LEU A 619 7.81 69.25 -20.40
N THR A 620 6.88 68.72 -21.19
CA THR A 620 6.08 69.51 -22.12
C THR A 620 5.11 70.47 -21.42
N GLN A 621 4.68 70.11 -20.21
CA GLN A 621 3.77 70.95 -19.40
C GLN A 621 4.51 72.04 -18.57
N ARG A 622 5.77 71.75 -18.20
CA ARG A 622 6.61 72.64 -17.37
C ARG A 622 8.11 72.43 -17.66
N LYS A 623 8.79 73.46 -18.15
CA LYS A 623 10.27 73.42 -18.30
C LYS A 623 10.94 73.32 -16.93
N ASP A 624 11.53 72.19 -16.63
CA ASP A 624 12.22 71.89 -15.36
C ASP A 624 13.49 71.10 -15.61
N LYS A 625 14.64 71.73 -15.33
CA LYS A 625 15.98 71.15 -15.49
C LYS A 625 16.16 69.85 -14.70
N ARG A 626 15.40 69.65 -13.60
CA ARG A 626 15.43 68.41 -12.83
C ARG A 626 14.78 67.24 -13.59
N LEU A 627 13.72 67.53 -14.39
CA LEU A 627 13.11 66.55 -15.25
C LEU A 627 14.00 66.14 -16.43
N GLU A 628 14.75 67.10 -17.03
CA GLU A 628 15.73 66.78 -18.05
C GLU A 628 16.81 65.81 -17.53
N ASN A 629 17.42 66.15 -16.37
CA ASN A 629 18.40 65.28 -15.72
C ASN A 629 17.82 63.90 -15.35
N LYS A 630 16.55 63.83 -14.96
CA LYS A 630 15.89 62.57 -14.67
C LYS A 630 15.71 61.72 -15.93
N ILE A 631 15.25 62.31 -17.04
CA ILE A 631 15.14 61.65 -18.32
C ILE A 631 16.48 61.09 -18.77
N SER A 632 17.54 61.90 -18.81
CA SER A 632 18.88 61.47 -19.21
C SER A 632 19.39 60.31 -18.34
N ARG A 633 19.11 60.31 -17.02
CA ARG A 633 19.47 59.21 -16.16
C ARG A 633 18.69 57.91 -16.47
N LEU A 634 17.36 58.04 -16.69
CA LEU A 634 16.53 56.87 -17.04
C LEU A 634 16.89 56.29 -18.44
N GLU A 635 17.20 57.14 -19.40
CA GLU A 635 17.64 56.73 -20.72
C GLU A 635 19.01 56.00 -20.66
N LYS A 636 19.91 56.45 -19.79
CA LYS A 636 21.17 55.73 -19.55
C LYS A 636 20.92 54.37 -18.90
N GLU A 637 20.06 54.30 -17.89
CA GLU A 637 19.69 53.02 -17.24
C GLU A 637 19.02 52.06 -18.21
N GLN A 638 18.15 52.58 -19.12
CA GLN A 638 17.52 51.80 -20.15
C GLN A 638 18.56 51.22 -21.15
N ALA A 639 19.52 52.04 -21.62
CA ALA A 639 20.57 51.57 -22.52
C ALA A 639 21.48 50.49 -21.87
N GLU A 640 21.78 50.62 -20.56
CA GLU A 640 22.52 49.60 -19.82
C GLU A 640 21.72 48.27 -19.75
N LYS A 641 20.41 48.35 -19.52
CA LYS A 641 19.53 47.15 -19.52
C LYS A 641 19.36 46.54 -20.90
N GLU A 642 19.33 47.33 -21.96
CA GLU A 642 19.27 46.84 -23.33
C GLU A 642 20.58 46.10 -23.72
N ALA A 643 21.73 46.63 -23.33
CA ALA A 643 23.00 45.93 -23.49
C ALA A 643 23.07 44.60 -22.74
N GLU A 644 22.57 44.56 -21.49
CA GLU A 644 22.45 43.34 -20.70
C GLU A 644 21.50 42.32 -21.38
N LEU A 645 20.37 42.78 -21.92
CA LEU A 645 19.42 41.93 -22.64
C LEU A 645 20.07 41.28 -23.87
N ASP A 646 20.88 42.01 -24.61
CA ASP A 646 21.58 41.47 -25.80
C ASP A 646 22.64 40.42 -25.40
N LEU A 647 23.35 40.61 -24.29
CA LEU A 647 24.23 39.58 -23.75
C LEU A 647 23.45 38.29 -23.38
N PHE A 648 22.28 38.41 -22.74
CA PHE A 648 21.44 37.25 -22.42
C PHE A 648 20.91 36.58 -23.69
N LYS A 649 20.56 37.31 -24.75
CA LYS A 649 20.15 36.73 -26.03
C LYS A 649 21.31 36.00 -26.70
N ALA A 650 22.52 36.56 -26.74
CA ALA A 650 23.70 35.90 -27.25
C ALA A 650 23.99 34.60 -26.51
N LYS A 651 23.97 34.64 -25.18
CA LYS A 651 24.11 33.45 -24.33
C LYS A 651 23.06 32.37 -24.62
N LEU A 652 21.82 32.77 -24.91
CA LEU A 652 20.75 31.82 -25.26
C LEU A 652 21.01 31.12 -26.58
N MET A 653 21.66 31.79 -27.55
CA MET A 653 22.01 31.20 -28.86
C MET A 653 23.21 30.24 -28.78
N GLU A 654 24.10 30.43 -27.81
CA GLU A 654 25.27 29.56 -27.60
C GLU A 654 24.92 28.29 -26.80
N LEU A 655 23.84 28.31 -26.02
CA LEU A 655 23.47 27.15 -25.20
C LEU A 655 22.87 26.03 -26.06
N PRO A 656 23.41 24.79 -25.99
CA PRO A 656 22.78 23.65 -26.64
C PRO A 656 21.43 23.35 -26.02
N ASP A 657 20.44 22.96 -26.84
CA ASP A 657 19.10 22.64 -26.36
C ASP A 657 19.09 21.48 -25.35
N LYS A 658 19.99 20.53 -25.57
CA LYS A 658 20.15 19.35 -24.72
C LYS A 658 21.59 19.18 -24.27
N ILE A 659 21.76 18.74 -23.02
CA ILE A 659 23.06 18.40 -22.43
C ILE A 659 23.06 16.97 -21.92
N SER A 660 24.23 16.37 -21.72
CA SER A 660 24.30 15.07 -21.06
C SER A 660 23.77 15.15 -19.63
N ILE A 661 23.03 14.10 -19.18
CA ILE A 661 22.62 13.99 -17.79
C ILE A 661 23.82 14.02 -16.83
N LEU A 662 24.98 13.53 -17.26
CA LEU A 662 26.24 13.59 -16.50
C LEU A 662 26.65 15.03 -16.19
N ASP A 663 26.59 15.93 -17.21
CA ASP A 663 26.91 17.34 -17.04
C ASP A 663 25.95 18.00 -16.07
N LYS A 664 24.64 17.75 -16.23
CA LYS A 664 23.58 18.24 -15.31
C LYS A 664 23.78 17.77 -13.88
N LEU A 665 24.26 16.56 -13.66
CA LEU A 665 24.42 15.92 -12.36
C LEU A 665 25.86 15.97 -11.83
N LYS A 666 26.73 16.77 -12.43
CA LYS A 666 28.14 16.96 -12.04
C LYS A 666 28.90 15.63 -11.95
N GLY A 667 28.83 14.82 -13.01
CA GLY A 667 29.54 13.55 -13.16
C GLY A 667 28.87 12.34 -12.47
N ARG A 668 27.68 12.48 -11.87
CA ARG A 668 26.95 11.34 -11.33
C ARG A 668 26.11 10.66 -12.43
N PRO A 669 26.36 9.36 -12.72
CA PRO A 669 25.64 8.68 -13.78
C PRO A 669 24.18 8.43 -13.39
N MET A 670 23.31 8.43 -14.38
CA MET A 670 21.95 7.93 -14.23
C MET A 670 21.99 6.40 -14.26
N SER A 671 21.22 5.78 -13.40
CA SER A 671 21.16 4.34 -13.21
C SER A 671 19.74 3.85 -13.33
N ARG A 672 19.58 2.56 -13.56
CA ARG A 672 18.29 1.84 -13.52
C ARG A 672 18.32 0.80 -12.41
N THR A 673 17.22 0.64 -11.73
CA THR A 673 17.02 -0.48 -10.80
C THR A 673 16.81 -1.77 -11.58
N ASP A 674 17.47 -2.86 -11.15
CA ASP A 674 17.15 -4.19 -11.64
C ASP A 674 15.83 -4.65 -11.00
N LEU A 675 14.83 -4.91 -11.82
CA LEU A 675 13.46 -5.20 -11.40
C LEU A 675 13.12 -6.69 -11.37
N GLU A 676 14.05 -7.58 -11.76
CA GLU A 676 13.76 -9.02 -11.86
C GLU A 676 13.29 -9.61 -10.52
N LYS A 677 13.96 -9.27 -9.41
CA LYS A 677 13.53 -9.72 -8.08
C LYS A 677 12.15 -9.17 -7.69
N LYS A 678 11.87 -7.92 -8.09
CA LYS A 678 10.57 -7.29 -7.83
C LYS A 678 9.47 -7.97 -8.63
N LYS A 679 9.69 -8.24 -9.91
CA LYS A 679 8.74 -8.95 -10.78
C LYS A 679 8.38 -10.34 -10.22
N LEU A 680 9.38 -11.10 -9.74
CA LEU A 680 9.15 -12.39 -9.08
C LEU A 680 8.34 -12.26 -7.78
N TYR A 681 8.61 -11.23 -6.98
CA TYR A 681 7.88 -10.98 -5.75
C TYR A 681 6.44 -10.53 -6.04
N ASP A 682 6.24 -9.63 -7.00
CA ASP A 682 4.92 -9.18 -7.46
C ASP A 682 4.06 -10.34 -7.96
N LEU A 683 4.69 -11.31 -8.62
CA LEU A 683 4.02 -12.51 -9.07
C LEU A 683 3.49 -13.34 -7.89
N MET A 684 4.27 -13.48 -6.81
CA MET A 684 3.80 -14.16 -5.58
C MET A 684 2.66 -13.37 -4.91
N GLN A 685 2.66 -12.04 -4.98
CA GLN A 685 1.55 -11.21 -4.51
C GLN A 685 0.29 -11.39 -5.37
N CYS A 686 0.44 -11.54 -6.68
CA CYS A 686 -0.66 -11.87 -7.60
C CYS A 686 -1.29 -13.22 -7.22
N LEU A 687 -0.47 -14.25 -7.02
CA LEU A 687 -0.96 -15.58 -6.59
C LEU A 687 -1.63 -15.53 -5.21
N ALA A 688 -1.09 -14.78 -4.26
CA ALA A 688 -1.68 -14.60 -2.94
C ALA A 688 -3.07 -13.91 -3.02
N PHE A 689 -3.23 -12.94 -3.92
CA PHE A 689 -4.53 -12.32 -4.20
C PHE A 689 -5.55 -13.36 -4.70
N HIS A 690 -5.20 -14.15 -5.71
CA HIS A 690 -6.08 -15.18 -6.27
C HIS A 690 -6.41 -16.27 -5.25
N SER A 691 -5.43 -16.70 -4.48
CA SER A 691 -5.63 -17.69 -3.43
C SER A 691 -6.66 -17.22 -2.39
N ARG A 692 -6.55 -15.96 -1.97
CA ARG A 692 -7.54 -15.39 -1.05
C ARG A 692 -8.93 -15.29 -1.68
N GLU A 693 -9.04 -14.80 -2.91
CA GLU A 693 -10.33 -14.70 -3.61
C GLU A 693 -10.97 -16.09 -3.80
N ARG A 694 -10.16 -17.10 -4.10
CA ARG A 694 -10.65 -18.49 -4.21
C ARG A 694 -11.23 -19.02 -2.90
N LEU A 695 -10.55 -18.77 -1.79
CA LEU A 695 -11.07 -19.13 -0.46
C LEU A 695 -12.32 -18.32 -0.09
N VAL A 696 -12.40 -17.03 -0.46
CA VAL A 696 -13.59 -16.18 -0.28
C VAL A 696 -14.78 -16.74 -1.04
N GLU A 697 -14.60 -17.22 -2.28
CA GLU A 697 -15.67 -17.83 -3.07
C GLU A 697 -16.32 -19.01 -2.33
N ILE A 698 -15.50 -19.90 -1.76
CA ILE A 698 -16.00 -21.05 -1.00
C ILE A 698 -16.60 -20.59 0.35
N PHE A 699 -15.93 -19.65 1.02
CA PHE A 699 -16.37 -19.19 2.33
C PHE A 699 -17.72 -18.44 2.29
N ARG A 700 -18.13 -17.89 1.14
CA ARG A 700 -19.48 -17.31 0.93
C ARG A 700 -20.61 -18.29 1.17
N GLU A 701 -20.39 -19.58 1.03
CA GLU A 701 -21.37 -20.61 1.36
C GLU A 701 -21.52 -20.81 2.88
N CYS A 702 -20.57 -20.30 3.66
CA CYS A 702 -20.50 -20.46 5.11
C CYS A 702 -20.83 -19.19 5.89
N TYR A 703 -20.68 -18.01 5.24
CA TYR A 703 -20.79 -16.71 5.90
C TYR A 703 -21.48 -15.69 5.00
N ASP A 704 -22.59 -15.10 5.47
CA ASP A 704 -23.52 -14.32 4.65
C ASP A 704 -23.17 -12.83 4.51
N ASP A 705 -22.36 -12.23 5.43
CA ASP A 705 -22.10 -10.81 5.39
C ASP A 705 -20.93 -10.48 4.45
N PRO A 706 -21.20 -9.84 3.28
CA PRO A 706 -20.15 -9.55 2.30
C PRO A 706 -19.18 -8.42 2.74
N ARG A 707 -19.52 -7.65 3.78
CA ARG A 707 -18.75 -6.47 4.20
C ARG A 707 -17.49 -6.83 4.96
N ASP A 708 -17.52 -7.91 5.73
CA ASP A 708 -16.41 -8.37 6.58
C ASP A 708 -15.91 -9.79 6.25
N ILE A 709 -16.47 -10.43 5.22
CA ILE A 709 -16.13 -11.80 4.80
C ILE A 709 -14.62 -12.00 4.61
N LYS A 710 -13.93 -11.04 3.94
CA LYS A 710 -12.48 -11.09 3.73
C LYS A 710 -11.71 -10.98 5.05
N GLN A 711 -12.20 -10.18 5.98
CA GLN A 711 -11.60 -10.00 7.30
C GLN A 711 -11.76 -11.26 8.16
N ILE A 712 -12.94 -11.86 8.17
CA ILE A 712 -13.21 -13.10 8.92
C ILE A 712 -12.41 -14.25 8.33
N LEU A 713 -12.38 -14.41 7.02
CA LEU A 713 -11.53 -15.40 6.35
C LEU A 713 -10.05 -15.19 6.71
N GLY A 714 -9.55 -13.96 6.65
CA GLY A 714 -8.16 -13.65 7.03
C GLY A 714 -7.84 -13.94 8.49
N MET A 715 -8.83 -13.91 9.40
CA MET A 715 -8.69 -14.37 10.78
C MET A 715 -8.60 -15.90 10.84
N ILE A 716 -9.40 -16.63 10.04
CA ILE A 716 -9.41 -18.09 10.00
C ILE A 716 -8.11 -18.63 9.41
N THR A 717 -7.67 -18.10 8.25
CA THR A 717 -6.44 -18.55 7.58
C THR A 717 -5.15 -18.24 8.34
N ARG A 718 -5.19 -17.31 9.29
CA ARG A 718 -4.06 -17.00 10.20
C ARG A 718 -4.22 -17.60 11.58
N LYS A 719 -5.15 -18.54 11.74
CA LYS A 719 -5.42 -19.17 13.04
C LYS A 719 -4.33 -20.20 13.37
N SER A 720 -3.88 -20.16 14.61
CA SER A 720 -3.05 -21.22 15.20
C SER A 720 -3.81 -22.53 15.35
N GLY A 721 -3.06 -23.59 15.62
CA GLY A 721 -3.67 -24.89 15.82
C GLY A 721 -2.63 -25.98 15.96
N TYR A 722 -3.03 -27.21 15.73
CA TYR A 722 -2.26 -28.42 15.92
C TYR A 722 -2.21 -29.25 14.62
N LEU A 723 -1.05 -29.80 14.32
CA LEU A 723 -0.80 -30.64 13.14
C LEU A 723 -0.43 -32.04 13.57
N GLN A 724 -1.13 -33.07 13.06
CA GLN A 724 -0.83 -34.46 13.34
C GLN A 724 -0.93 -35.31 12.08
N LEU A 725 0.07 -36.13 11.81
CA LEU A 725 0.07 -37.07 10.70
C LEU A 725 -0.57 -38.39 11.14
N ILE A 726 -1.65 -38.77 10.45
CA ILE A 726 -2.36 -40.05 10.63
C ILE A 726 -2.50 -40.71 9.27
N GLY A 727 -1.84 -41.85 9.07
CA GLY A 727 -1.78 -42.48 7.74
C GLY A 727 -1.11 -41.53 6.73
N ASP A 728 -1.74 -41.32 5.57
CA ASP A 728 -1.34 -40.39 4.50
C ASP A 728 -1.94 -38.98 4.69
N THR A 729 -2.60 -38.73 5.79
CA THR A 729 -3.37 -37.49 6.01
C THR A 729 -2.75 -36.65 7.13
N LEU A 730 -2.45 -35.41 6.83
CA LEU A 730 -2.10 -34.39 7.81
C LEU A 730 -3.39 -33.75 8.35
N VAL A 731 -3.74 -34.11 9.58
CA VAL A 731 -4.87 -33.56 10.30
C VAL A 731 -4.50 -32.21 10.87
N VAL A 732 -5.23 -31.18 10.48
CA VAL A 732 -5.04 -29.77 10.84
C VAL A 732 -6.19 -29.37 11.75
N ILE A 733 -5.91 -29.17 13.05
CA ILE A 733 -6.92 -28.78 14.03
C ILE A 733 -6.69 -27.34 14.42
N LEU A 734 -7.56 -26.45 13.95
CA LEU A 734 -7.50 -25.03 14.26
C LEU A 734 -7.99 -24.76 15.68
N ASP A 735 -7.35 -23.82 16.35
CA ASP A 735 -7.80 -23.37 17.67
C ASP A 735 -9.20 -22.75 17.59
N ARG A 736 -9.95 -22.87 18.68
CA ARG A 736 -11.31 -22.34 18.81
C ARG A 736 -11.37 -20.85 18.46
N ILE A 737 -12.46 -20.44 17.82
CA ILE A 737 -12.82 -19.04 17.57
C ILE A 737 -13.84 -18.61 18.62
N ASP A 738 -13.58 -17.51 19.33
CA ASP A 738 -14.43 -17.06 20.45
C ASP A 738 -15.83 -16.63 20.01
N ASN A 739 -15.95 -15.98 18.86
CA ASN A 739 -17.24 -15.58 18.31
C ASN A 739 -17.96 -16.80 17.74
N ARG A 740 -19.15 -17.12 18.29
CA ARG A 740 -19.94 -18.31 17.90
C ARG A 740 -20.30 -18.34 16.42
N LYS A 741 -20.74 -17.21 15.84
CA LYS A 741 -21.09 -17.12 14.40
C LYS A 741 -19.86 -17.43 13.54
N HIS A 742 -18.71 -16.85 13.86
CA HIS A 742 -17.47 -17.09 13.12
C HIS A 742 -16.95 -18.52 13.31
N HIS A 743 -17.11 -19.09 14.52
CA HIS A 743 -16.73 -20.47 14.82
C HIS A 743 -17.53 -21.45 13.96
N MET A 744 -18.86 -21.28 13.88
CA MET A 744 -19.73 -22.13 13.08
C MET A 744 -19.46 -21.99 11.58
N ALA A 745 -19.21 -20.75 11.11
CA ALA A 745 -18.81 -20.52 9.73
C ALA A 745 -17.48 -21.21 9.39
N ALA A 746 -16.49 -21.15 10.30
CA ALA A 746 -15.20 -21.81 10.14
C ALA A 746 -15.32 -23.34 10.16
N ASP A 747 -16.17 -23.93 11.03
CA ASP A 747 -16.42 -25.38 11.05
C ASP A 747 -17.04 -25.86 9.74
N LYS A 748 -18.06 -25.14 9.24
CA LYS A 748 -18.67 -25.42 7.94
C LYS A 748 -17.66 -25.30 6.81
N PHE A 749 -16.79 -24.28 6.87
CA PHE A 749 -15.73 -24.08 5.87
C PHE A 749 -14.70 -25.21 5.87
N CYS A 750 -14.23 -25.66 7.04
CA CYS A 750 -13.36 -26.83 7.15
C CYS A 750 -13.99 -28.07 6.50
N LYS A 751 -15.28 -28.32 6.73
CA LYS A 751 -16.02 -29.45 6.14
C LYS A 751 -16.07 -29.35 4.60
N LEU A 752 -16.33 -28.16 4.05
CA LEU A 752 -16.30 -27.94 2.59
C LEU A 752 -14.91 -28.18 2.00
N LEU A 753 -13.85 -27.67 2.64
CA LEU A 753 -12.48 -27.89 2.19
C LEU A 753 -12.10 -29.38 2.19
N ASN A 754 -12.52 -30.14 3.20
CA ASN A 754 -12.29 -31.58 3.28
C ASN A 754 -13.01 -32.37 2.16
N GLN A 755 -14.18 -31.89 1.69
CA GLN A 755 -14.89 -32.50 0.56
C GLN A 755 -14.17 -32.26 -0.78
N ILE A 756 -13.45 -31.15 -0.91
CA ILE A 756 -12.68 -30.81 -2.14
C ILE A 756 -11.44 -31.71 -2.27
N GLY A 757 -10.80 -32.10 -1.15
CA GLY A 757 -9.61 -32.94 -1.16
C GLY A 757 -8.34 -32.16 -1.49
N ILE A 758 -7.75 -31.52 -0.48
CA ILE A 758 -6.55 -30.69 -0.60
C ILE A 758 -5.31 -31.50 -0.22
N CYS A 759 -4.22 -31.36 -1.00
CA CYS A 759 -2.92 -31.94 -0.69
C CYS A 759 -1.91 -30.84 -0.31
N LEU A 760 -0.92 -31.20 0.50
CA LEU A 760 0.17 -30.30 0.88
C LEU A 760 1.12 -30.10 -0.30
N VAL A 761 1.23 -28.89 -0.81
CA VAL A 761 2.18 -28.52 -1.87
C VAL A 761 3.63 -28.64 -1.35
N GLY A 762 4.51 -29.25 -2.16
CA GLY A 762 5.84 -29.69 -1.71
C GLY A 762 5.83 -31.12 -1.16
N ARG A 763 4.65 -31.61 -0.76
CA ARG A 763 4.37 -33.00 -0.36
C ARG A 763 2.94 -33.39 -0.82
N LEU A 764 2.77 -33.47 -2.14
CA LEU A 764 1.45 -33.77 -2.76
C LEU A 764 0.95 -35.20 -2.43
N ASP A 765 1.78 -36.02 -1.80
CA ASP A 765 1.44 -37.32 -1.23
C ASP A 765 0.74 -37.23 0.15
N LEU A 766 0.72 -36.04 0.79
CA LEU A 766 0.03 -35.81 2.05
C LEU A 766 -1.29 -35.05 1.83
N LYS A 767 -2.40 -35.70 2.14
CA LYS A 767 -3.73 -35.11 2.17
C LYS A 767 -3.87 -34.17 3.37
N LEU A 768 -4.62 -33.10 3.24
CA LEU A 768 -4.95 -32.17 4.34
C LEU A 768 -6.39 -32.42 4.80
N SER A 769 -6.60 -32.54 6.10
CA SER A 769 -7.93 -32.65 6.69
C SER A 769 -8.10 -31.58 7.77
N PHE A 770 -8.99 -30.62 7.56
CA PHE A 770 -9.20 -29.46 8.43
C PHE A 770 -10.31 -29.70 9.45
N HIS A 771 -10.03 -29.39 10.70
CA HIS A 771 -10.96 -29.47 11.81
C HIS A 771 -10.85 -28.22 12.68
N LEU A 772 -11.91 -27.93 13.44
CA LEU A 772 -11.92 -26.86 14.40
C LEU A 772 -11.99 -27.43 15.82
N SER A 773 -11.15 -26.95 16.71
CA SER A 773 -11.14 -27.41 18.10
C SER A 773 -12.46 -27.10 18.80
N LYS A 774 -13.05 -28.13 19.42
CA LYS A 774 -14.27 -28.05 20.25
C LYS A 774 -13.95 -27.84 21.73
N LEU A 775 -12.67 -27.74 22.08
CA LEU A 775 -12.24 -27.53 23.45
C LEU A 775 -12.53 -26.11 23.92
N ASN A 776 -12.98 -25.98 25.17
CA ASN A 776 -13.16 -24.68 25.83
C ASN A 776 -11.78 -24.08 26.21
N ARG A 777 -11.77 -22.85 26.79
CA ARG A 777 -10.56 -22.17 27.26
C ARG A 777 -9.74 -22.95 28.29
N HIS A 778 -10.36 -23.95 28.93
CA HIS A 778 -9.73 -24.80 29.94
C HIS A 778 -9.32 -26.18 29.40
N GLY A 779 -9.32 -26.36 28.06
CA GLY A 779 -8.96 -27.63 27.43
C GLY A 779 -10.00 -28.77 27.63
N GLN A 780 -11.25 -28.44 27.97
CA GLN A 780 -12.34 -29.43 28.13
C GLN A 780 -13.27 -29.41 26.93
N TYR A 781 -13.78 -30.54 26.52
CA TYR A 781 -14.76 -30.64 25.43
C TYR A 781 -16.04 -29.85 25.74
N ASP A 782 -16.48 -28.98 24.81
CA ASP A 782 -17.69 -28.19 24.93
C ASP A 782 -18.69 -28.57 23.82
N PRO A 783 -19.58 -29.56 24.07
CA PRO A 783 -20.54 -30.01 23.08
C PRO A 783 -21.57 -28.93 22.70
N LYS A 784 -21.72 -27.88 23.52
CA LYS A 784 -22.66 -26.78 23.25
C LYS A 784 -22.10 -25.80 22.17
N SER A 785 -20.84 -25.85 21.86
CA SER A 785 -20.25 -25.03 20.79
C SER A 785 -20.68 -25.50 19.39
N CYS A 786 -21.16 -26.74 19.28
CA CYS A 786 -21.50 -27.38 18.00
C CYS A 786 -22.97 -27.63 17.80
N ALA A 787 -23.80 -27.49 18.84
CA ALA A 787 -25.22 -27.82 18.77
C ALA A 787 -26.09 -26.56 18.84
N ARG A 788 -26.73 -26.26 17.77
CA ARG A 788 -28.08 -25.76 17.46
C ARG A 788 -28.09 -24.86 16.23
N PHE A 789 -28.54 -25.40 15.17
CA PHE A 789 -29.44 -24.73 14.22
C PHE A 789 -30.83 -25.27 14.42
#